data_0b266c3fec3ff04975a8556e8b7c5c6d
#
_entry.id   0b266c3fec3ff04975a8556e8b7c5c6d
#
_cell.length_a   1.000
_cell.length_b   1.000
_cell.length_c   1.000
_cell.angle_alpha   90.00
_cell.angle_beta   90.00
_cell.angle_gamma   90.00
#
_symmetry.space_group_name_H-M   'P 1'
#
loop_
_entity.id
_entity.type
_entity.pdbx_description
1 polymer ?
#
loop_
_entity_poly.entity_id
_entity_poly.type
_entity_poly.pdbx_seq_one_letter_code
_entity_poly.pdbx_strand_id
1 'polypeptide(L)'
;MTTYSCASWTIALGGDGALSLSRGGQSLKTRLVAIKNGVSPRNTQQQMFDLRLTERAGDSAELLDVRPEAERLTVRTALGEGFELEYILAPNGPLLEMTAVLRYDGEEPQRLRFLEWTVEGAEEKDYPRMELFGPGTMPCVDEPIDLHRRLDRWQSDNIISHIATSAAPYNSSGVMGCYDAERRAVQATWFLSDFFACATDGLYRRGRLTRVSRITCPRMMRRGDEETIGRFVFLLDGCARDAAVRQVAESFKTAGWDKENDEKALRAINLLEVFVGEKSNRTLIDTFDELADKMEELRDMGFNAVEIMPAFPWPSYSVVDFQNVPATYRDTDGLRRLIERAHECGLKVVFDMVFHGPRDFIDPRLNAIRSPLLDAHPDWFARTEHGTFAKTYTRSFDLSNPDYQRYIADSMIYYLDEWRADGFRLDAQDWNFFPNWDETTGRMPYEMLLAGYRMMENIRARVLKEHPHAFFYTEARAPGAGNGHEYRYNYDYHWLYPSLCRVVDPRGMAPMVHNYGSENTMSWADAALWCAENAAIQPRGVVTMQQVDSHDSAEWSGYVGGQFNREAFGGACYEVLFTLAALLGGGMMALYTSYEGHEAYVSAVLKLRLNAPVFRYGDCRHTALSADDRKTACLFWTHEGDAAMFVGNLADEGKTVTVRLERGAYPADVSVRLRDMISGDALGDFAAGALEEGVMLHLEPFEKHIFDLERI
;
A
#
# COMPACT_ATOMS: atom_id res chain seq x y z
N MET A 1 -34.26 5.95 24.06
CA MET A 1 -33.36 5.15 23.18
C MET A 1 -34.13 3.90 22.77
N THR A 2 -34.38 3.73 21.51
CA THR A 2 -35.13 2.57 20.99
C THR A 2 -34.13 1.53 20.48
N THR A 3 -34.36 0.26 20.79
CA THR A 3 -33.43 -0.82 20.51
C THR A 3 -34.04 -1.80 19.51
N TYR A 4 -33.26 -2.22 18.53
CA TYR A 4 -33.61 -3.16 17.49
C TYR A 4 -32.63 -4.32 17.47
N SER A 5 -33.10 -5.52 17.20
CA SER A 5 -32.27 -6.69 17.01
C SER A 5 -32.27 -7.07 15.53
N CYS A 6 -31.08 -7.29 14.96
CA CYS A 6 -30.89 -7.69 13.59
C CYS A 6 -29.81 -8.80 13.54
N ALA A 7 -30.22 -10.05 13.33
CA ALA A 7 -29.38 -11.24 13.50
C ALA A 7 -28.69 -11.25 14.89
N SER A 8 -27.36 -11.29 14.92
CA SER A 8 -26.56 -11.28 16.16
C SER A 8 -26.23 -9.86 16.67
N TRP A 9 -26.71 -8.83 15.98
CA TRP A 9 -26.47 -7.43 16.33
C TRP A 9 -27.64 -6.81 17.08
N THR A 10 -27.29 -5.93 18.00
CA THR A 10 -28.25 -5.05 18.68
C THR A 10 -27.91 -3.61 18.31
N ILE A 11 -28.88 -2.86 17.81
CA ILE A 11 -28.74 -1.49 17.34
C ILE A 11 -29.66 -0.61 18.18
N ALA A 12 -29.10 0.32 18.94
CA ALA A 12 -29.84 1.27 19.71
C ALA A 12 -29.70 2.69 19.12
N LEU A 13 -30.83 3.41 19.01
CA LEU A 13 -30.90 4.72 18.38
C LEU A 13 -31.01 5.81 19.44
N GLY A 14 -30.13 6.81 19.36
CA GLY A 14 -30.23 8.08 20.07
C GLY A 14 -31.17 9.05 19.38
N GLY A 15 -31.77 9.96 20.12
CA GLY A 15 -32.55 11.07 19.55
C GLY A 15 -31.72 12.07 18.75
N ASP A 16 -30.41 12.03 18.95
CA ASP A 16 -29.35 12.80 18.23
C ASP A 16 -28.83 12.10 16.96
N GLY A 17 -29.51 11.07 16.49
CA GLY A 17 -29.08 10.30 15.31
C GLY A 17 -27.87 9.37 15.55
N ALA A 18 -27.35 9.28 16.77
CA ALA A 18 -26.27 8.37 17.09
C ALA A 18 -26.76 6.92 17.13
N LEU A 19 -25.95 6.02 16.59
CA LEU A 19 -26.15 4.58 16.59
C LEU A 19 -25.24 3.94 17.64
N SER A 20 -25.78 3.17 18.56
CA SER A 20 -25.02 2.28 19.44
C SER A 20 -25.15 0.87 18.91
N LEU A 21 -24.05 0.29 18.45
CA LEU A 21 -23.96 -1.01 17.84
C LEU A 21 -23.35 -1.98 18.84
N SER A 22 -23.99 -3.14 19.06
CA SER A 22 -23.51 -4.14 20.01
C SER A 22 -23.59 -5.54 19.45
N ARG A 23 -22.58 -6.37 19.76
CA ARG A 23 -22.52 -7.78 19.42
C ARG A 23 -21.58 -8.52 20.37
N GLY A 24 -21.97 -9.70 20.86
CA GLY A 24 -21.09 -10.55 21.68
C GLY A 24 -20.55 -9.89 22.94
N GLY A 25 -21.31 -8.99 23.57
CA GLY A 25 -20.88 -8.26 24.76
C GLY A 25 -19.97 -7.05 24.50
N GLN A 26 -19.64 -6.79 23.25
CA GLN A 26 -18.90 -5.61 22.81
C GLN A 26 -19.84 -4.54 22.26
N SER A 27 -19.43 -3.28 22.33
CA SER A 27 -20.22 -2.17 21.78
C SER A 27 -19.36 -1.02 21.29
N LEU A 28 -19.88 -0.31 20.30
CA LEU A 28 -19.34 0.97 19.83
C LEU A 28 -20.49 1.94 19.53
N LYS A 29 -20.16 3.23 19.44
CA LYS A 29 -21.12 4.27 19.10
C LYS A 29 -20.65 5.01 17.87
N THR A 30 -21.53 5.25 16.92
CA THR A 30 -21.19 5.92 15.67
C THR A 30 -22.22 6.96 15.27
N ARG A 31 -21.76 8.04 14.64
CA ARG A 31 -22.62 9.09 14.09
C ARG A 31 -21.91 9.91 13.01
N LEU A 32 -22.68 10.51 12.11
CA LEU A 32 -22.22 11.61 11.28
C LEU A 32 -22.14 12.86 12.17
N VAL A 33 -21.03 13.58 12.11
CA VAL A 33 -20.78 14.76 12.98
C VAL A 33 -20.92 16.05 12.19
N ALA A 34 -20.52 16.07 10.92
CA ALA A 34 -20.56 17.27 10.12
C ALA A 34 -20.68 17.00 8.63
N ILE A 35 -21.38 17.91 7.95
CA ILE A 35 -21.33 18.10 6.51
C ILE A 35 -20.55 19.39 6.28
N LYS A 36 -19.52 19.34 5.46
CA LYS A 36 -18.69 20.51 5.14
C LYS A 36 -18.92 20.94 3.72
N ASN A 37 -19.33 22.21 3.59
CA ASN A 37 -19.50 22.92 2.33
C ASN A 37 -18.36 23.93 2.17
N GLY A 38 -18.26 24.52 0.99
CA GLY A 38 -17.36 25.64 0.74
C GLY A 38 -16.28 25.33 -0.30
N VAL A 39 -15.45 26.33 -0.51
CA VAL A 39 -14.41 26.35 -1.55
C VAL A 39 -13.07 26.05 -0.88
N SER A 40 -12.32 25.10 -1.40
CA SER A 40 -10.97 24.87 -0.93
C SER A 40 -10.00 25.89 -1.55
N PRO A 41 -9.11 26.48 -0.75
CA PRO A 41 -8.06 27.37 -1.27
C PRO A 41 -7.00 26.61 -2.08
N ARG A 42 -6.93 25.29 -1.96
CA ARG A 42 -5.94 24.45 -2.62
C ARG A 42 -6.60 23.31 -3.37
N ASN A 43 -6.25 23.15 -4.61
CA ASN A 43 -6.68 22.01 -5.43
C ASN A 43 -5.49 21.07 -5.67
N THR A 44 -5.02 20.49 -4.61
CA THR A 44 -3.88 19.57 -4.61
C THR A 44 -4.16 18.38 -3.71
N GLN A 45 -3.43 17.32 -3.87
CA GLN A 45 -3.37 16.15 -3.01
C GLN A 45 -3.37 16.47 -1.50
N GLN A 46 -2.64 17.51 -1.10
CA GLN A 46 -2.56 17.98 0.29
C GLN A 46 -3.90 18.40 0.89
N GLN A 47 -4.92 18.66 0.11
CA GLN A 47 -6.25 19.01 0.63
C GLN A 47 -6.94 17.83 1.32
N MET A 48 -6.71 16.63 0.84
CA MET A 48 -7.26 15.43 1.48
C MET A 48 -6.61 15.16 2.84
N PHE A 49 -5.38 15.63 3.02
CA PHE A 49 -4.57 15.41 4.21
C PHE A 49 -4.59 16.58 5.18
N ASP A 50 -5.16 17.71 4.81
CA ASP A 50 -5.27 18.87 5.70
C ASP A 50 -6.45 18.70 6.66
N LEU A 51 -6.34 17.66 7.48
CA LEU A 51 -7.33 17.26 8.48
C LEU A 51 -7.42 18.23 9.65
N ARG A 52 -6.47 19.18 9.76
CA ARG A 52 -6.34 20.10 10.89
C ARG A 52 -7.23 21.33 10.79
N LEU A 53 -7.74 21.65 9.59
CA LEU A 53 -8.42 22.91 9.29
C LEU A 53 -9.95 22.87 9.34
N THR A 54 -10.57 21.75 9.71
CA THR A 54 -12.02 21.67 9.78
C THR A 54 -12.53 22.03 11.17
N GLU A 55 -13.14 23.21 11.31
CA GLU A 55 -13.96 23.52 12.47
C GLU A 55 -15.14 22.54 12.56
N ARG A 56 -15.37 22.01 13.76
CA ARG A 56 -16.49 21.11 14.02
C ARG A 56 -17.78 21.94 14.09
N ALA A 57 -18.66 21.80 13.12
CA ALA A 57 -20.06 22.14 13.32
C ALA A 57 -20.75 20.91 13.91
N GLY A 58 -21.04 20.95 15.19
CA GLY A 58 -21.75 19.88 15.88
C GLY A 58 -23.23 20.10 15.76
N ASP A 59 -23.85 19.68 14.67
CA ASP A 59 -25.31 19.74 14.58
C ASP A 59 -25.91 18.39 14.95
N SER A 60 -26.91 18.43 15.79
CA SER A 60 -27.69 17.27 16.21
C SER A 60 -28.57 16.82 15.05
N ALA A 61 -28.34 15.60 14.58
CA ALA A 61 -29.29 14.99 13.66
C ALA A 61 -30.62 14.70 14.37
N GLU A 62 -31.73 14.94 13.71
CA GLU A 62 -33.06 14.60 14.21
C GLU A 62 -33.53 13.28 13.57
N LEU A 63 -33.96 12.33 14.39
CA LEU A 63 -34.51 11.06 13.92
C LEU A 63 -35.86 11.26 13.26
N LEU A 64 -35.97 10.96 11.98
CA LEU A 64 -37.21 11.11 11.19
C LEU A 64 -38.01 9.82 11.12
N ASP A 65 -37.37 8.69 10.82
CA ASP A 65 -38.04 7.43 10.55
C ASP A 65 -37.13 6.23 10.85
N VAL A 66 -37.73 5.11 11.24
CA VAL A 66 -37.05 3.84 11.46
C VAL A 66 -37.91 2.70 10.91
N ARG A 67 -37.36 1.94 9.99
CA ARG A 67 -38.02 0.80 9.38
C ARG A 67 -37.24 -0.48 9.62
N PRO A 68 -37.65 -1.29 10.65
CA PRO A 68 -37.06 -2.59 10.87
C PRO A 68 -37.62 -3.60 9.90
N GLU A 69 -36.74 -4.39 9.28
CA GLU A 69 -37.05 -5.56 8.46
C GLU A 69 -36.33 -6.79 9.05
N ALA A 70 -36.60 -7.99 8.51
CA ALA A 70 -36.04 -9.23 9.09
C ALA A 70 -34.51 -9.25 9.11
N GLU A 71 -33.86 -8.72 8.07
CA GLU A 71 -32.42 -8.79 7.87
C GLU A 71 -31.73 -7.43 7.71
N ARG A 72 -32.46 -6.34 7.87
CA ARG A 72 -31.93 -4.98 7.79
C ARG A 72 -32.72 -3.98 8.61
N LEU A 73 -32.05 -2.90 8.96
CA LEU A 73 -32.64 -1.75 9.62
C LEU A 73 -32.37 -0.52 8.78
N THR A 74 -33.42 0.19 8.38
CA THR A 74 -33.29 1.50 7.72
C THR A 74 -33.62 2.60 8.69
N VAL A 75 -32.75 3.60 8.79
CA VAL A 75 -32.87 4.75 9.69
C VAL A 75 -32.73 6.02 8.88
N ARG A 76 -33.66 6.98 9.01
CA ARG A 76 -33.58 8.29 8.37
C ARG A 76 -33.42 9.37 9.44
N THR A 77 -32.52 10.30 9.16
CA THR A 77 -32.24 11.44 10.04
C THR A 77 -32.21 12.74 9.24
N ALA A 78 -32.74 13.82 9.79
CA ALA A 78 -32.53 15.16 9.26
C ALA A 78 -31.21 15.71 9.81
N LEU A 79 -30.42 16.34 8.94
CA LEU A 79 -29.11 16.91 9.31
C LEU A 79 -29.13 18.45 9.33
N GLY A 80 -30.28 19.07 9.04
CA GLY A 80 -30.41 20.50 8.85
C GLY A 80 -30.08 20.98 7.44
N GLU A 81 -30.35 22.24 7.15
CA GLU A 81 -30.07 22.90 5.85
C GLU A 81 -30.59 22.15 4.61
N GLY A 82 -31.65 21.35 4.76
CA GLY A 82 -32.25 20.56 3.69
C GLY A 82 -31.57 19.21 3.43
N PHE A 83 -30.58 18.81 4.24
CA PHE A 83 -29.96 17.49 4.12
C PHE A 83 -30.67 16.43 4.97
N GLU A 84 -30.87 15.26 4.40
CA GLU A 84 -31.29 14.05 5.08
C GLU A 84 -30.27 12.94 4.82
N LEU A 85 -30.10 12.07 5.81
CA LEU A 85 -29.24 10.89 5.70
C LEU A 85 -30.04 9.63 6.00
N GLU A 86 -30.00 8.68 5.11
CA GLU A 86 -30.57 7.35 5.30
C GLU A 86 -29.43 6.33 5.51
N TYR A 87 -29.52 5.61 6.62
CA TYR A 87 -28.64 4.49 6.92
C TYR A 87 -29.36 3.19 6.65
N ILE A 88 -28.76 2.31 5.88
CA ILE A 88 -29.22 0.94 5.67
C ILE A 88 -28.19 0.02 6.34
N LEU A 89 -28.56 -0.55 7.47
CA LEU A 89 -27.72 -1.47 8.25
C LEU A 89 -28.12 -2.90 7.97
N ALA A 90 -27.16 -3.71 7.53
CA ALA A 90 -27.36 -5.11 7.19
C ALA A 90 -26.23 -5.97 7.79
N PRO A 91 -26.54 -6.96 8.65
CA PRO A 91 -25.56 -7.91 9.13
C PRO A 91 -25.04 -8.82 8.03
N ASN A 92 -23.74 -9.07 8.06
CA ASN A 92 -23.06 -10.03 7.20
C ASN A 92 -22.11 -10.88 8.06
N GLY A 93 -22.63 -11.95 8.64
CA GLY A 93 -21.90 -12.77 9.61
C GLY A 93 -21.46 -11.96 10.83
N PRO A 94 -20.15 -11.88 11.13
CA PRO A 94 -19.63 -11.06 12.23
C PRO A 94 -19.55 -9.58 11.90
N LEU A 95 -19.75 -9.19 10.64
CA LEU A 95 -19.71 -7.80 10.18
C LEU A 95 -21.11 -7.19 10.24
N LEU A 96 -21.17 -5.89 10.43
CA LEU A 96 -22.33 -5.07 10.14
C LEU A 96 -21.95 -4.07 9.05
N GLU A 97 -22.66 -4.12 7.95
CA GLU A 97 -22.49 -3.18 6.84
C GLU A 97 -23.53 -2.07 6.95
N MET A 98 -23.10 -0.83 6.82
CA MET A 98 -23.96 0.33 6.85
C MET A 98 -23.74 1.15 5.59
N THR A 99 -24.69 1.11 4.68
CA THR A 99 -24.73 2.00 3.52
C THR A 99 -25.33 3.33 3.93
N ALA A 100 -24.69 4.42 3.54
CA ALA A 100 -25.16 5.78 3.80
C ALA A 100 -25.60 6.44 2.49
N VAL A 101 -26.83 6.96 2.48
CA VAL A 101 -27.42 7.67 1.34
C VAL A 101 -27.78 9.08 1.79
N LEU A 102 -27.13 10.07 1.18
CA LEU A 102 -27.37 11.49 1.44
C LEU A 102 -28.40 12.03 0.44
N ARG A 103 -29.44 12.71 0.94
CA ARG A 103 -30.46 13.40 0.15
C ARG A 103 -30.43 14.87 0.44
N TYR A 104 -30.78 15.67 -0.56
CA TYR A 104 -30.88 17.10 -0.44
C TYR A 104 -32.22 17.63 -0.99
N ASP A 105 -32.97 18.35 -0.17
CA ASP A 105 -34.26 18.98 -0.55
C ASP A 105 -34.30 20.50 -0.23
N GLY A 106 -33.11 21.11 -0.05
CA GLY A 106 -33.01 22.55 0.17
C GLY A 106 -33.35 23.35 -1.09
N GLU A 107 -33.72 24.63 -0.92
CA GLU A 107 -34.11 25.50 -2.05
C GLU A 107 -32.91 25.93 -2.89
N GLU A 108 -31.78 26.22 -2.23
CA GLU A 108 -30.55 26.70 -2.90
C GLU A 108 -29.55 25.58 -3.08
N PRO A 109 -28.89 25.49 -4.26
CA PRO A 109 -27.85 24.48 -4.48
C PRO A 109 -26.72 24.59 -3.46
N GLN A 110 -26.29 23.45 -2.91
CA GLN A 110 -25.22 23.36 -1.93
C GLN A 110 -24.01 22.61 -2.48
N ARG A 111 -22.83 23.18 -2.28
CA ARG A 111 -21.58 22.51 -2.64
C ARG A 111 -21.13 21.61 -1.49
N LEU A 112 -21.26 20.30 -1.70
CA LEU A 112 -20.77 19.30 -0.78
C LEU A 112 -19.26 19.07 -1.01
N ARG A 113 -18.49 18.85 0.07
CA ARG A 113 -17.05 18.50 0.00
C ARG A 113 -16.69 17.31 0.83
N PHE A 114 -17.04 17.36 2.12
CA PHE A 114 -16.67 16.34 3.09
C PHE A 114 -17.85 15.96 3.96
N LEU A 115 -17.90 14.69 4.31
CA LEU A 115 -18.68 14.19 5.45
C LEU A 115 -17.70 13.77 6.53
N GLU A 116 -17.92 14.21 7.75
CA GLU A 116 -17.14 13.81 8.91
C GLU A 116 -17.93 12.83 9.75
N TRP A 117 -17.37 11.65 9.96
CA TRP A 117 -17.98 10.54 10.68
C TRP A 117 -17.15 10.15 11.88
N THR A 118 -17.77 9.96 13.06
CA THR A 118 -17.08 9.48 14.24
C THR A 118 -17.53 8.09 14.66
N VAL A 119 -16.58 7.31 15.15
CA VAL A 119 -16.81 6.04 15.81
C VAL A 119 -16.11 6.05 17.17
N GLU A 120 -16.89 6.10 18.24
CA GLU A 120 -16.41 5.95 19.60
C GLU A 120 -16.31 4.47 19.92
N GLY A 121 -15.10 3.98 20.12
CA GLY A 121 -14.82 2.56 20.32
C GLY A 121 -14.55 2.19 21.76
N ALA A 122 -13.74 1.16 21.92
CA ALA A 122 -13.38 0.54 23.17
C ALA A 122 -12.82 1.53 24.21
N GLU A 123 -13.16 1.30 25.46
CA GLU A 123 -12.54 1.93 26.62
C GLU A 123 -11.53 0.97 27.26
N GLU A 124 -10.39 1.50 27.71
CA GLU A 124 -9.29 0.73 28.33
C GLU A 124 -9.78 -0.11 29.52
N LYS A 125 -10.72 0.41 30.31
CA LYS A 125 -11.33 -0.35 31.42
C LYS A 125 -12.00 -1.64 30.99
N ASP A 126 -12.49 -1.69 29.74
CA ASP A 126 -13.16 -2.85 29.16
C ASP A 126 -12.20 -3.74 28.37
N TYR A 127 -11.02 -3.21 27.99
CA TYR A 127 -9.99 -3.87 27.20
C TYR A 127 -8.59 -3.60 27.77
N PRO A 128 -8.22 -4.20 28.92
CA PRO A 128 -6.99 -3.84 29.63
C PRO A 128 -5.70 -4.19 28.90
N ARG A 129 -5.77 -4.99 27.85
CA ARG A 129 -4.63 -5.34 26.98
C ARG A 129 -4.92 -5.04 25.52
N MET A 130 -5.53 -3.91 25.30
CA MET A 130 -5.87 -3.43 23.97
C MET A 130 -4.63 -3.09 23.16
N GLU A 131 -4.55 -3.66 21.97
CA GLU A 131 -3.53 -3.40 20.97
C GLU A 131 -4.18 -2.72 19.76
N LEU A 132 -3.41 -1.98 18.98
CA LEU A 132 -3.89 -1.43 17.73
C LEU A 132 -4.17 -2.57 16.73
N PHE A 133 -5.31 -2.49 16.04
CA PHE A 133 -5.70 -3.38 14.95
C PHE A 133 -5.90 -2.56 13.68
N GLY A 134 -5.02 -2.78 12.71
CA GLY A 134 -5.03 -2.07 11.43
C GLY A 134 -4.26 -2.86 10.38
N PRO A 135 -4.75 -4.07 9.97
CA PRO A 135 -4.05 -4.90 9.01
C PRO A 135 -3.84 -4.16 7.69
N GLY A 136 -2.63 -4.24 7.16
CA GLY A 136 -2.21 -3.54 5.95
C GLY A 136 -2.06 -2.02 6.09
N THR A 137 -2.02 -1.51 7.31
CA THR A 137 -1.79 -0.09 7.59
C THR A 137 -0.63 0.05 8.55
N MET A 138 0.38 0.81 8.16
CA MET A 138 1.45 1.19 9.08
C MET A 138 0.97 2.41 9.88
N PRO A 139 0.89 2.32 11.23
CA PRO A 139 0.36 3.40 12.03
C PRO A 139 1.28 4.62 12.04
N CYS A 140 0.68 5.79 11.93
CA CYS A 140 1.31 7.09 12.09
C CYS A 140 0.92 7.69 13.44
N VAL A 141 1.90 8.15 14.18
CA VAL A 141 1.69 8.78 15.48
C VAL A 141 2.66 9.93 15.68
N ASP A 142 2.31 10.85 16.55
CA ASP A 142 3.19 11.95 16.95
C ASP A 142 4.39 11.47 17.81
N GLU A 143 4.31 10.23 18.31
CA GLU A 143 5.39 9.54 18.99
C GLU A 143 5.61 8.14 18.43
N PRO A 144 6.85 7.60 18.53
CA PRO A 144 7.17 6.26 18.03
C PRO A 144 6.30 5.19 18.68
N ILE A 145 5.67 4.35 17.88
CA ILE A 145 4.99 3.15 18.36
C ILE A 145 5.37 1.96 17.53
N ASP A 146 5.48 0.83 18.19
CA ASP A 146 5.50 -0.48 17.55
C ASP A 146 4.08 -0.85 17.10
N LEU A 147 3.93 -1.63 16.04
CA LEU A 147 2.65 -2.07 15.49
C LEU A 147 1.73 -2.75 16.53
N HIS A 148 2.32 -3.39 17.54
CA HIS A 148 1.63 -4.10 18.60
C HIS A 148 1.73 -3.42 19.95
N ARG A 149 2.17 -2.18 19.97
CA ARG A 149 2.20 -1.46 21.23
C ARG A 149 0.80 -1.36 21.80
N ARG A 150 0.68 -1.72 23.05
CA ARG A 150 -0.59 -1.63 23.76
C ARG A 150 -1.01 -0.17 23.88
N LEU A 151 -2.27 0.11 23.61
CA LEU A 151 -2.83 1.47 23.69
C LEU A 151 -2.82 2.00 25.13
N ASP A 152 -2.79 1.12 26.14
CA ASP A 152 -2.71 1.49 27.57
C ASP A 152 -1.37 2.14 27.95
N ARG A 153 -0.33 2.01 27.14
CA ARG A 153 0.96 2.68 27.35
C ARG A 153 1.03 4.09 26.79
N TRP A 154 0.01 4.50 26.08
CA TRP A 154 -0.04 5.82 25.50
C TRP A 154 -0.42 6.86 26.55
N GLN A 155 0.27 7.97 26.52
CA GLN A 155 -0.11 9.12 27.34
C GLN A 155 -1.42 9.69 26.81
N SER A 156 -2.22 10.27 27.71
CA SER A 156 -3.46 10.94 27.35
C SER A 156 -3.19 11.99 26.26
N ASP A 157 -3.99 12.02 25.23
CA ASP A 157 -4.00 12.98 24.13
C ASP A 157 -3.14 12.62 22.90
N ASN A 158 -2.65 11.40 22.78
CA ASN A 158 -1.97 10.95 21.57
C ASN A 158 -2.94 10.75 20.40
N ILE A 159 -2.53 11.21 19.24
CA ILE A 159 -3.25 11.03 17.98
C ILE A 159 -2.58 9.89 17.24
N ILE A 160 -3.35 8.84 16.98
CA ILE A 160 -2.98 7.82 16.00
C ILE A 160 -3.59 8.26 14.69
N SER A 161 -2.76 8.69 13.77
CA SER A 161 -3.22 9.12 12.46
C SER A 161 -2.95 8.03 11.46
N HIS A 162 -4.00 7.59 10.78
CA HIS A 162 -3.88 6.76 9.59
C HIS A 162 -4.44 7.55 8.44
N ILE A 163 -3.69 7.64 7.39
CA ILE A 163 -4.29 7.97 6.12
C ILE A 163 -4.86 6.69 5.55
N ALA A 164 -6.05 6.38 6.02
CA ALA A 164 -6.81 5.24 5.57
C ALA A 164 -7.62 5.67 4.38
N THR A 165 -7.06 5.63 3.21
CA THR A 165 -7.81 5.89 1.99
C THR A 165 -8.00 4.57 1.26
N SER A 166 -9.16 4.38 0.67
CA SER A 166 -9.39 3.30 -0.28
C SER A 166 -8.52 3.46 -1.54
N ALA A 167 -7.87 4.63 -1.67
CA ALA A 167 -6.92 4.95 -2.71
C ALA A 167 -5.99 6.02 -2.19
N ALA A 168 -4.75 5.78 -2.04
CA ALA A 168 -3.78 6.78 -1.65
C ALA A 168 -2.43 6.45 -2.21
N PRO A 169 -1.55 7.42 -2.29
CA PRO A 169 -0.14 7.12 -2.40
C PRO A 169 0.38 6.36 -1.17
N TYR A 170 -0.41 6.26 -0.13
CA TYR A 170 -0.06 5.65 1.15
C TYR A 170 -0.85 4.36 1.33
N ASN A 171 -0.21 3.25 1.38
CA ASN A 171 -0.72 1.88 1.29
C ASN A 171 -1.60 1.42 2.46
N SER A 172 -2.47 2.28 2.95
CA SER A 172 -3.37 1.97 4.05
C SER A 172 -4.56 1.13 3.61
N SER A 173 -4.92 0.13 4.40
CA SER A 173 -6.15 -0.62 4.21
C SER A 173 -7.42 0.15 4.58
N GLY A 174 -7.28 1.27 5.26
CA GLY A 174 -8.42 1.99 5.84
C GLY A 174 -9.01 1.36 7.10
N VAL A 175 -8.54 0.21 7.50
CA VAL A 175 -9.01 -0.49 8.69
C VAL A 175 -8.38 0.11 9.93
N MET A 176 -9.20 0.50 10.90
CA MET A 176 -8.73 0.97 12.19
C MET A 176 -9.58 0.42 13.33
N GLY A 177 -8.91 -0.08 14.34
CA GLY A 177 -9.56 -0.60 15.53
C GLY A 177 -8.60 -1.02 16.63
N CYS A 178 -9.08 -1.86 17.49
CA CYS A 178 -8.30 -2.46 18.56
C CYS A 178 -8.57 -3.97 18.67
N TYR A 179 -7.60 -4.66 19.20
CA TYR A 179 -7.64 -6.08 19.52
C TYR A 179 -7.17 -6.30 20.96
N ASP A 180 -7.86 -7.14 21.70
CA ASP A 180 -7.46 -7.60 23.02
C ASP A 180 -7.08 -9.07 22.93
N ALA A 181 -5.78 -9.38 23.08
CA ALA A 181 -5.26 -10.73 22.92
C ALA A 181 -5.73 -11.69 24.03
N GLU A 182 -5.94 -11.20 25.29
CA GLU A 182 -6.42 -12.02 26.40
C GLU A 182 -7.88 -12.41 26.24
N ARG A 183 -8.70 -11.44 25.84
CA ARG A 183 -10.14 -11.65 25.61
C ARG A 183 -10.46 -12.21 24.24
N ARG A 184 -9.47 -12.21 23.33
CA ARG A 184 -9.66 -12.52 21.90
C ARG A 184 -10.80 -11.71 21.31
N ALA A 185 -10.81 -10.42 21.58
CA ALA A 185 -11.88 -9.51 21.18
C ALA A 185 -11.34 -8.43 20.22
N VAL A 186 -12.05 -8.22 19.12
CA VAL A 186 -11.72 -7.22 18.11
C VAL A 186 -12.86 -6.22 17.95
N GLN A 187 -12.48 -4.95 17.84
CA GLN A 187 -13.36 -3.87 17.39
C GLN A 187 -12.66 -3.12 16.27
N ALA A 188 -13.22 -3.12 15.08
CA ALA A 188 -12.66 -2.38 13.97
C ALA A 188 -13.75 -1.77 13.08
N THR A 189 -13.36 -0.76 12.31
CA THR A 189 -14.20 -0.16 11.28
C THR A 189 -13.36 0.29 10.10
N TRP A 190 -13.97 0.29 8.93
CA TRP A 190 -13.38 0.83 7.70
C TRP A 190 -14.50 1.29 6.75
N PHE A 191 -14.09 2.02 5.72
CA PHE A 191 -15.00 2.56 4.72
C PHE A 191 -14.64 2.01 3.34
N LEU A 192 -15.65 1.64 2.56
CA LEU A 192 -15.54 1.13 1.20
C LEU A 192 -16.37 1.98 0.23
N SER A 193 -15.76 2.39 -0.86
CA SER A 193 -16.44 3.11 -1.93
C SER A 193 -15.66 2.99 -3.24
N ASP A 194 -16.37 2.98 -4.35
CA ASP A 194 -15.76 2.98 -5.69
C ASP A 194 -15.36 4.40 -6.14
N PHE A 195 -15.89 5.43 -5.47
CA PHE A 195 -15.75 6.83 -5.92
C PHE A 195 -15.16 7.74 -4.85
N PHE A 196 -15.44 7.50 -3.58
CA PHE A 196 -15.12 8.43 -2.52
C PHE A 196 -13.90 7.96 -1.72
N ALA A 197 -12.98 8.89 -1.51
CA ALA A 197 -11.86 8.65 -0.64
C ALA A 197 -12.21 8.92 0.81
N CYS A 198 -11.59 8.18 1.72
CA CYS A 198 -11.78 8.32 3.15
C CYS A 198 -10.43 8.43 3.85
N ALA A 199 -10.26 9.45 4.67
CA ALA A 199 -9.15 9.57 5.59
C ALA A 199 -9.65 9.36 7.03
N THR A 200 -9.00 8.50 7.79
CA THR A 200 -9.39 8.17 9.17
C THR A 200 -8.25 8.48 10.14
N ASP A 201 -8.56 9.27 11.15
CA ASP A 201 -7.70 9.53 12.30
C ASP A 201 -8.18 8.74 13.52
N GLY A 202 -7.25 8.19 14.30
CA GLY A 202 -7.52 7.65 15.63
C GLY A 202 -7.08 8.64 16.70
N LEU A 203 -7.98 8.94 17.61
CA LEU A 203 -7.72 9.76 18.79
C LEU A 203 -7.82 8.87 20.03
N TYR A 204 -6.71 8.66 20.72
CA TYR A 204 -6.75 7.98 22.01
C TYR A 204 -6.71 8.99 23.15
N ARG A 205 -7.81 9.12 23.87
CA ARG A 205 -7.95 10.07 24.96
C ARG A 205 -8.64 9.44 26.15
N ARG A 206 -8.08 9.62 27.35
CA ARG A 206 -8.69 9.19 28.63
C ARG A 206 -9.14 7.72 28.59
N GLY A 207 -8.29 6.85 28.02
CA GLY A 207 -8.58 5.42 27.92
C GLY A 207 -9.63 5.05 26.88
N ARG A 208 -9.93 5.90 25.89
CA ARG A 208 -10.87 5.61 24.80
C ARG A 208 -10.24 5.89 23.44
N LEU A 209 -10.41 4.94 22.53
CA LEU A 209 -10.09 5.13 21.11
C LEU A 209 -11.32 5.67 20.36
N THR A 210 -11.21 6.88 19.83
CA THR A 210 -12.21 7.47 18.92
C THR A 210 -11.62 7.57 17.54
N ARG A 211 -12.37 7.15 16.53
CA ARG A 211 -12.00 7.26 15.11
C ARG A 211 -12.81 8.37 14.47
N VAL A 212 -12.13 9.17 13.68
CA VAL A 212 -12.74 10.26 12.90
C VAL A 212 -12.44 10.01 11.44
N SER A 213 -13.46 9.68 10.67
CA SER A 213 -13.35 9.42 9.23
C SER A 213 -13.90 10.61 8.46
N ARG A 214 -13.10 11.14 7.54
CA ARG A 214 -13.50 12.18 6.59
C ARG A 214 -13.61 11.61 5.20
N ILE A 215 -14.83 11.64 4.68
CA ILE A 215 -15.16 11.14 3.35
C ILE A 215 -15.19 12.32 2.39
N THR A 216 -14.34 12.28 1.39
CA THR A 216 -14.28 13.31 0.34
C THR A 216 -15.32 13.00 -0.72
N CYS A 217 -16.41 13.78 -0.77
CA CYS A 217 -17.52 13.60 -1.70
C CYS A 217 -17.90 14.92 -2.41
N PRO A 218 -17.01 15.48 -3.23
CA PRO A 218 -17.21 16.77 -3.86
C PRO A 218 -18.27 16.72 -4.97
N ARG A 219 -19.36 17.41 -4.74
CA ARG A 219 -20.39 17.65 -5.78
C ARG A 219 -21.25 18.86 -5.46
N MET A 220 -21.99 19.34 -6.45
CA MET A 220 -23.09 20.28 -6.27
C MET A 220 -24.36 19.47 -6.00
N MET A 221 -24.97 19.65 -4.82
CA MET A 221 -26.27 19.08 -4.48
C MET A 221 -27.37 20.08 -4.84
N ARG A 222 -28.35 19.63 -5.60
CA ARG A 222 -29.57 20.39 -5.96
C ARG A 222 -30.77 19.70 -5.35
N ARG A 223 -31.87 20.42 -5.27
CA ARG A 223 -33.13 19.89 -4.73
C ARG A 223 -33.52 18.58 -5.45
N GLY A 224 -33.77 17.54 -4.66
CA GLY A 224 -34.11 16.20 -5.15
C GLY A 224 -32.89 15.32 -5.46
N ASP A 225 -31.67 15.83 -5.29
CA ASP A 225 -30.48 15.01 -5.47
C ASP A 225 -30.32 13.98 -4.36
N GLU A 226 -29.88 12.81 -4.75
CA GLU A 226 -29.51 11.69 -3.87
C GLU A 226 -28.11 11.20 -4.20
N GLU A 227 -27.31 10.84 -3.18
CA GLU A 227 -25.96 10.31 -3.34
C GLU A 227 -25.69 9.16 -2.37
N THR A 228 -25.31 8.02 -2.91
CA THR A 228 -24.81 6.90 -2.10
C THR A 228 -23.35 7.14 -1.76
N ILE A 229 -23.09 7.47 -0.50
CA ILE A 229 -21.75 7.88 -0.04
C ILE A 229 -20.77 6.69 -0.02
N GLY A 230 -21.25 5.50 0.23
CA GLY A 230 -20.45 4.29 0.33
C GLY A 230 -20.90 3.42 1.48
N ARG A 231 -20.03 2.50 1.88
CA ARG A 231 -20.33 1.48 2.87
C ARG A 231 -19.33 1.53 4.02
N PHE A 232 -19.83 1.75 5.23
CA PHE A 232 -19.08 1.51 6.45
C PHE A 232 -19.23 0.06 6.86
N VAL A 233 -18.12 -0.54 7.27
CA VAL A 233 -18.10 -1.89 7.81
C VAL A 233 -17.65 -1.83 9.26
N PHE A 234 -18.39 -2.50 10.13
CA PHE A 234 -18.09 -2.62 11.56
C PHE A 234 -17.85 -4.08 11.89
N LEU A 235 -16.76 -4.35 12.58
CA LEU A 235 -16.40 -5.66 13.09
C LEU A 235 -16.41 -5.61 14.62
N LEU A 236 -17.30 -6.39 15.24
CA LEU A 236 -17.29 -6.69 16.66
C LEU A 236 -17.32 -8.20 16.82
N ASP A 237 -16.20 -8.80 17.23
CA ASP A 237 -16.13 -10.26 17.31
C ASP A 237 -15.21 -10.75 18.45
N GLY A 238 -15.50 -11.94 18.95
CA GLY A 238 -14.68 -12.69 19.89
C GLY A 238 -13.87 -13.76 19.17
N CYS A 239 -12.83 -13.38 18.42
CA CYS A 239 -12.03 -14.30 17.62
C CYS A 239 -10.52 -14.07 17.75
N ALA A 240 -9.73 -14.99 17.22
CA ALA A 240 -8.28 -14.80 17.11
C ALA A 240 -7.95 -13.69 16.09
N ARG A 241 -6.82 -13.02 16.27
CA ARG A 241 -6.41 -11.90 15.44
C ARG A 241 -6.34 -12.25 13.94
N ASP A 242 -5.78 -13.42 13.60
CA ASP A 242 -5.71 -13.92 12.24
C ASP A 242 -7.10 -14.19 11.60
N ALA A 243 -8.09 -14.62 12.42
CA ALA A 243 -9.47 -14.78 11.98
C ALA A 243 -10.11 -13.40 11.70
N ALA A 244 -9.82 -12.39 12.52
CA ALA A 244 -10.27 -11.03 12.29
C ALA A 244 -9.66 -10.45 10.98
N VAL A 245 -8.38 -10.69 10.73
CA VAL A 245 -7.72 -10.28 9.47
C VAL A 245 -8.38 -10.93 8.26
N ARG A 246 -8.71 -12.24 8.33
CA ARG A 246 -9.46 -12.91 7.25
C ARG A 246 -10.84 -12.30 7.00
N GLN A 247 -11.54 -11.87 8.06
CA GLN A 247 -12.84 -11.19 7.91
C GLN A 247 -12.69 -9.83 7.21
N VAL A 248 -11.63 -9.08 7.51
CA VAL A 248 -11.27 -7.86 6.80
C VAL A 248 -11.00 -8.17 5.32
N ALA A 249 -10.14 -9.12 5.03
CA ALA A 249 -9.80 -9.52 3.66
C ALA A 249 -11.05 -9.91 2.85
N GLU A 250 -11.95 -10.68 3.45
CA GLU A 250 -13.19 -11.11 2.81
C GLU A 250 -14.11 -9.92 2.47
N SER A 251 -14.13 -8.88 3.31
CA SER A 251 -14.95 -7.69 3.09
C SER A 251 -14.51 -6.84 1.90
N PHE A 252 -13.23 -6.93 1.51
CA PHE A 252 -12.69 -6.22 0.35
C PHE A 252 -13.03 -6.91 -0.97
N LYS A 253 -13.39 -8.19 -0.94
CA LYS A 253 -13.65 -8.95 -2.16
C LYS A 253 -14.87 -8.40 -2.89
N THR A 254 -14.62 -7.93 -4.09
CA THR A 254 -15.61 -7.52 -5.08
C THR A 254 -15.44 -8.38 -6.34
N ALA A 255 -16.34 -8.26 -7.30
CA ALA A 255 -16.15 -8.93 -8.58
C ALA A 255 -14.82 -8.50 -9.22
N GLY A 256 -13.97 -9.46 -9.58
CA GLY A 256 -12.64 -9.22 -10.14
C GLY A 256 -11.55 -8.80 -9.13
N TRP A 257 -11.80 -8.91 -7.82
CA TRP A 257 -10.79 -8.67 -6.80
C TRP A 257 -9.60 -9.62 -6.93
N ASP A 258 -9.87 -10.92 -6.86
CA ASP A 258 -8.85 -11.95 -7.09
C ASP A 258 -8.54 -12.06 -8.59
N LYS A 259 -7.29 -12.29 -8.94
CA LYS A 259 -6.82 -12.50 -10.31
C LYS A 259 -6.48 -13.97 -10.54
N GLU A 260 -6.63 -14.42 -11.78
CA GLU A 260 -6.31 -15.79 -12.20
C GLU A 260 -4.81 -16.00 -12.50
N ASN A 261 -3.95 -15.11 -12.00
CA ASN A 261 -2.52 -15.20 -12.23
C ASN A 261 -1.87 -16.28 -11.35
N ASP A 262 -0.84 -16.91 -11.86
CA ASP A 262 0.02 -17.80 -11.08
C ASP A 262 1.04 -16.96 -10.26
N GLU A 263 0.74 -16.75 -8.99
CA GLU A 263 1.62 -16.00 -8.09
C GLU A 263 3.03 -16.59 -8.00
N LYS A 264 3.17 -17.91 -8.10
CA LYS A 264 4.48 -18.58 -8.04
C LYS A 264 5.31 -18.26 -9.28
N ALA A 265 4.67 -18.17 -10.43
CA ALA A 265 5.32 -17.70 -11.66
C ALA A 265 5.67 -16.20 -11.56
N LEU A 266 4.77 -15.38 -11.04
CA LEU A 266 5.01 -13.95 -10.86
C LEU A 266 6.13 -13.65 -9.86
N ARG A 267 6.24 -14.41 -8.76
CA ARG A 267 7.34 -14.24 -7.79
C ARG A 267 8.73 -14.43 -8.40
N ALA A 268 8.84 -15.13 -9.53
CA ALA A 268 10.10 -15.37 -10.20
C ALA A 268 10.63 -14.16 -11.00
N ILE A 269 10.35 -12.93 -10.54
CA ILE A 269 10.91 -11.72 -11.11
C ILE A 269 12.01 -11.14 -10.21
N ASN A 270 13.14 -10.80 -10.81
CA ASN A 270 14.21 -9.98 -10.28
C ASN A 270 14.38 -8.79 -11.22
N LEU A 271 13.77 -7.67 -10.86
CA LEU A 271 13.72 -6.45 -11.67
C LEU A 271 14.88 -5.53 -11.30
N LEU A 272 15.58 -5.01 -12.30
CA LEU A 272 16.52 -3.92 -12.14
C LEU A 272 15.89 -2.62 -12.60
N GLU A 273 15.80 -1.66 -11.71
CA GLU A 273 15.38 -0.28 -11.98
C GLU A 273 16.60 0.55 -12.40
N VAL A 274 16.53 1.27 -13.51
CA VAL A 274 17.66 2.03 -14.01
C VAL A 274 17.26 3.32 -14.73
N PHE A 275 17.97 4.42 -14.38
CA PHE A 275 17.97 5.64 -15.18
C PHE A 275 19.09 5.58 -16.23
N VAL A 276 18.81 6.05 -17.45
CA VAL A 276 19.80 6.17 -18.52
C VAL A 276 19.92 7.62 -18.97
N GLY A 277 21.14 8.13 -19.02
CA GLY A 277 21.44 9.48 -19.49
C GLY A 277 21.24 10.59 -18.46
N GLU A 278 21.08 10.26 -17.20
CA GLU A 278 20.88 11.23 -16.11
C GLU A 278 21.77 10.91 -14.90
N LYS A 279 22.96 11.48 -14.88
CA LYS A 279 23.92 11.27 -13.78
C LYS A 279 23.51 11.88 -12.45
N SER A 280 22.57 12.84 -12.44
CA SER A 280 22.11 13.49 -11.21
C SER A 280 21.38 12.53 -10.27
N ASN A 281 20.86 11.43 -10.79
CA ASN A 281 20.10 10.42 -10.07
C ASN A 281 20.96 9.25 -9.56
N ARG A 282 22.24 9.50 -9.29
CA ARG A 282 23.20 8.49 -8.80
C ARG A 282 23.36 7.27 -9.73
N THR A 283 22.82 7.31 -10.93
CA THR A 283 23.04 6.29 -11.94
C THR A 283 24.26 6.65 -12.76
N LEU A 284 25.05 5.64 -13.08
CA LEU A 284 26.30 5.80 -13.82
C LEU A 284 26.18 5.35 -15.27
N ILE A 285 24.94 5.19 -15.77
CA ILE A 285 24.67 4.78 -17.15
C ILE A 285 24.37 6.02 -17.99
N ASP A 286 25.26 6.32 -18.93
CA ASP A 286 25.11 7.51 -19.78
C ASP A 286 24.28 7.23 -21.04
N THR A 287 24.33 6.03 -21.57
CA THR A 287 23.69 5.68 -22.84
C THR A 287 22.99 4.33 -22.79
N PHE A 288 22.03 4.12 -23.69
CA PHE A 288 21.39 2.82 -23.85
C PHE A 288 22.36 1.74 -24.31
N ASP A 289 23.38 2.10 -25.13
CA ASP A 289 24.41 1.15 -25.56
C ASP A 289 25.26 0.67 -24.36
N GLU A 290 25.63 1.58 -23.45
CA GLU A 290 26.33 1.21 -22.21
C GLU A 290 25.51 0.23 -21.37
N LEU A 291 24.20 0.45 -21.26
CA LEU A 291 23.31 -0.48 -20.54
C LEU A 291 23.17 -1.80 -21.31
N ALA A 292 23.08 -1.77 -22.64
CA ALA A 292 23.00 -2.96 -23.49
C ALA A 292 24.22 -3.87 -23.31
N ASP A 293 25.42 -3.28 -23.20
CA ASP A 293 26.65 -4.01 -22.95
C ASP A 293 26.66 -4.75 -21.60
N LYS A 294 25.86 -4.31 -20.65
CA LYS A 294 25.74 -4.91 -19.31
C LYS A 294 24.68 -6.01 -19.21
N MET A 295 23.82 -6.20 -20.21
CA MET A 295 22.69 -7.14 -20.11
C MET A 295 23.11 -8.57 -19.77
N GLU A 296 24.25 -9.04 -20.30
CA GLU A 296 24.77 -10.38 -20.00
C GLU A 296 25.25 -10.49 -18.54
N GLU A 297 25.98 -9.49 -18.05
CA GLU A 297 26.43 -9.41 -16.66
C GLU A 297 25.22 -9.39 -15.70
N LEU A 298 24.21 -8.57 -15.98
CA LEU A 298 22.99 -8.44 -15.17
C LEU A 298 22.19 -9.75 -15.14
N ARG A 299 22.04 -10.43 -16.29
CA ARG A 299 21.47 -11.79 -16.34
C ARG A 299 22.26 -12.74 -15.44
N ASP A 300 23.59 -12.71 -15.56
CA ASP A 300 24.50 -13.59 -14.81
C ASP A 300 24.51 -13.26 -13.31
N MET A 301 24.15 -12.05 -12.93
CA MET A 301 23.85 -11.69 -11.54
C MET A 301 22.52 -12.26 -11.04
N GLY A 302 21.62 -12.64 -11.93
CA GLY A 302 20.30 -13.19 -11.58
C GLY A 302 19.13 -12.23 -11.79
N PHE A 303 19.32 -11.08 -12.42
CA PHE A 303 18.22 -10.25 -12.91
C PHE A 303 17.59 -10.90 -14.14
N ASN A 304 16.27 -10.74 -14.30
CA ASN A 304 15.51 -11.25 -15.43
C ASN A 304 14.51 -10.23 -16.00
N ALA A 305 14.54 -9.01 -15.49
CA ALA A 305 13.82 -7.88 -16.04
C ALA A 305 14.61 -6.58 -15.79
N VAL A 306 14.46 -5.61 -16.69
CA VAL A 306 14.98 -4.25 -16.54
C VAL A 306 13.86 -3.25 -16.73
N GLU A 307 13.75 -2.30 -15.81
CA GLU A 307 12.83 -1.18 -15.89
C GLU A 307 13.56 0.04 -16.41
N ILE A 308 13.07 0.57 -17.53
CA ILE A 308 13.60 1.78 -18.16
C ILE A 308 12.74 2.95 -17.72
N MET A 309 13.33 3.80 -16.92
CA MET A 309 12.68 5.00 -16.43
C MET A 309 12.64 6.07 -17.52
N PRO A 310 11.70 7.07 -17.43
CA PRO A 310 11.64 8.18 -18.37
C PRO A 310 12.97 8.95 -18.33
N ALA A 311 13.77 8.81 -19.39
CA ALA A 311 15.17 9.11 -19.31
C ALA A 311 15.51 10.60 -19.32
N PHE A 312 14.67 11.47 -19.94
CA PHE A 312 15.17 12.84 -20.13
C PHE A 312 14.14 13.82 -20.67
N PRO A 313 14.32 15.14 -20.45
CA PRO A 313 15.21 15.80 -19.49
C PRO A 313 14.67 15.77 -18.08
N TRP A 314 15.56 15.86 -17.09
CA TRP A 314 15.18 16.01 -15.71
C TRP A 314 14.47 17.36 -15.41
N PRO A 315 13.43 17.41 -14.59
CA PRO A 315 12.82 16.24 -13.95
C PRO A 315 12.15 15.33 -14.98
N SER A 316 12.54 14.07 -14.98
CA SER A 316 12.13 13.09 -15.99
C SER A 316 10.66 12.70 -15.93
N TYR A 317 10.03 12.87 -14.75
CA TYR A 317 8.63 12.50 -14.52
C TYR A 317 7.64 13.53 -15.07
N SER A 318 7.75 13.84 -16.36
CA SER A 318 6.79 14.65 -17.10
C SER A 318 6.87 14.32 -18.59
N VAL A 319 5.83 13.72 -19.14
CA VAL A 319 5.80 13.30 -20.53
C VAL A 319 5.52 14.46 -21.48
N VAL A 320 6.11 14.39 -22.68
CA VAL A 320 5.76 15.29 -23.77
C VAL A 320 4.55 14.74 -24.53
N ASP A 321 4.64 13.48 -24.91
CA ASP A 321 3.62 12.70 -25.60
C ASP A 321 3.97 11.23 -25.43
N PHE A 322 3.00 10.39 -25.08
CA PHE A 322 3.26 8.96 -24.84
C PHE A 322 3.69 8.20 -26.08
N GLN A 323 3.34 8.67 -27.28
CA GLN A 323 3.73 8.04 -28.55
C GLN A 323 4.93 8.73 -29.21
N ASN A 324 5.42 9.84 -28.66
CA ASN A 324 6.62 10.52 -29.14
C ASN A 324 7.86 10.04 -28.40
N VAL A 325 8.29 8.82 -28.69
CA VAL A 325 9.43 8.17 -28.05
C VAL A 325 10.73 8.97 -28.19
N PRO A 326 11.07 9.61 -29.36
CA PRO A 326 12.25 10.46 -29.46
C PRO A 326 12.26 11.65 -28.50
N ALA A 327 11.11 12.22 -28.18
CA ALA A 327 11.03 13.33 -27.22
C ALA A 327 11.24 12.88 -25.76
N THR A 328 10.98 11.60 -25.47
CA THR A 328 11.12 11.01 -24.13
C THR A 328 12.49 10.42 -23.93
N TYR A 329 12.99 9.65 -24.88
CA TYR A 329 14.21 8.83 -24.74
C TYR A 329 15.39 9.31 -25.59
N ARG A 330 15.23 10.29 -26.48
CA ARG A 330 16.24 10.88 -27.37
C ARG A 330 16.91 9.91 -28.33
N ASP A 331 17.71 8.98 -27.82
CA ASP A 331 18.43 7.97 -28.59
C ASP A 331 17.55 6.73 -28.80
N THR A 332 16.68 6.81 -29.79
CA THR A 332 15.77 5.71 -30.13
C THR A 332 16.48 4.51 -30.76
N ASP A 333 17.59 4.72 -31.44
CA ASP A 333 18.37 3.62 -32.02
C ASP A 333 19.10 2.84 -30.93
N GLY A 334 19.70 3.55 -29.95
CA GLY A 334 20.28 2.94 -28.76
C GLY A 334 19.25 2.18 -27.94
N LEU A 335 18.06 2.77 -27.76
CA LEU A 335 16.96 2.11 -27.05
C LEU A 335 16.54 0.80 -27.75
N ARG A 336 16.42 0.77 -29.07
CA ARG A 336 16.12 -0.47 -29.82
C ARG A 336 17.21 -1.54 -29.62
N ARG A 337 18.47 -1.16 -29.70
CA ARG A 337 19.58 -2.09 -29.45
C ARG A 337 19.56 -2.63 -28.03
N LEU A 338 19.26 -1.79 -27.03
CA LEU A 338 19.10 -2.22 -25.65
C LEU A 338 18.00 -3.27 -25.52
N ILE A 339 16.82 -3.02 -26.09
CA ILE A 339 15.67 -3.94 -25.99
C ILE A 339 16.00 -5.27 -26.67
N GLU A 340 16.59 -5.23 -27.89
CA GLU A 340 17.03 -6.44 -28.60
C GLU A 340 18.03 -7.23 -27.75
N ARG A 341 19.04 -6.55 -27.18
CA ARG A 341 20.06 -7.20 -26.37
C ARG A 341 19.49 -7.78 -25.06
N ALA A 342 18.58 -7.06 -24.39
CA ALA A 342 17.88 -7.57 -23.23
C ALA A 342 17.15 -8.89 -23.54
N HIS A 343 16.39 -8.92 -24.64
CA HIS A 343 15.67 -10.13 -25.07
C HIS A 343 16.62 -11.27 -25.48
N GLU A 344 17.71 -10.98 -26.16
CA GLU A 344 18.75 -11.99 -26.47
C GLU A 344 19.34 -12.62 -25.21
N CYS A 345 19.46 -11.83 -24.13
CA CYS A 345 19.90 -12.30 -22.82
C CYS A 345 18.77 -12.94 -21.99
N GLY A 346 17.53 -12.91 -22.46
CA GLY A 346 16.37 -13.46 -21.77
C GLY A 346 15.81 -12.54 -20.66
N LEU A 347 16.15 -11.25 -20.68
CA LEU A 347 15.59 -10.26 -19.78
C LEU A 347 14.34 -9.64 -20.39
N LYS A 348 13.33 -9.38 -19.56
CA LYS A 348 12.15 -8.60 -19.91
C LYS A 348 12.44 -7.11 -19.83
N VAL A 349 11.74 -6.32 -20.65
CA VAL A 349 11.86 -4.86 -20.65
C VAL A 349 10.55 -4.24 -20.20
N VAL A 350 10.63 -3.42 -19.15
CA VAL A 350 9.51 -2.70 -18.54
C VAL A 350 9.69 -1.21 -18.76
N PHE A 351 8.64 -0.52 -19.22
CA PHE A 351 8.66 0.93 -19.35
C PHE A 351 7.89 1.59 -18.21
N ASP A 352 8.46 2.65 -17.67
CA ASP A 352 7.78 3.47 -16.68
C ASP A 352 6.90 4.52 -17.38
N MET A 353 5.60 4.51 -17.05
CA MET A 353 4.56 5.34 -17.65
C MET A 353 3.98 6.33 -16.65
N VAL A 354 4.12 7.61 -16.92
CA VAL A 354 3.75 8.72 -16.02
C VAL A 354 2.37 9.29 -16.34
N PHE A 355 1.39 9.18 -15.44
CA PHE A 355 -0.02 9.49 -15.72
C PHE A 355 -0.53 10.80 -15.14
N HIS A 356 0.17 11.43 -14.20
CA HIS A 356 -0.37 12.60 -13.49
C HIS A 356 -0.56 13.82 -14.39
N GLY A 357 0.33 14.04 -15.37
CA GLY A 357 0.20 15.18 -16.30
C GLY A 357 1.40 15.31 -17.24
N PRO A 358 1.21 16.01 -18.36
CA PRO A 358 2.25 16.22 -19.34
C PRO A 358 3.13 17.40 -18.95
N ARG A 359 4.27 17.54 -19.61
CA ARG A 359 5.17 18.66 -19.43
C ARG A 359 4.51 19.97 -19.84
N ASP A 360 4.29 20.88 -18.90
CA ASP A 360 3.63 22.16 -19.11
C ASP A 360 4.59 23.37 -19.09
N PHE A 361 5.90 23.13 -19.12
CA PHE A 361 6.95 24.12 -19.12
C PHE A 361 7.94 23.96 -20.30
N ILE A 362 8.71 24.98 -20.55
CA ILE A 362 9.84 24.99 -21.49
C ILE A 362 11.10 25.34 -20.69
N ASP A 363 12.15 24.54 -20.80
CA ASP A 363 13.48 24.88 -20.28
C ASP A 363 14.52 24.74 -21.41
N PRO A 364 14.97 25.84 -21.99
CA PRO A 364 15.95 25.80 -23.07
C PRO A 364 17.30 25.20 -22.65
N ARG A 365 17.68 25.29 -21.36
CA ARG A 365 18.95 24.73 -20.87
C ARG A 365 18.93 23.21 -20.90
N LEU A 366 17.76 22.63 -20.67
CA LEU A 366 17.53 21.18 -20.71
C LEU A 366 16.99 20.71 -22.06
N ASN A 367 16.84 21.63 -23.03
CA ASN A 367 16.13 21.35 -24.29
C ASN A 367 14.74 20.71 -24.05
N ALA A 368 14.08 21.14 -22.96
CA ALA A 368 12.75 20.66 -22.61
C ALA A 368 11.69 21.36 -23.44
N ILE A 369 10.88 20.60 -24.14
CA ILE A 369 9.75 21.11 -24.92
C ILE A 369 8.44 20.91 -24.16
N ARG A 370 7.53 21.87 -24.31
CA ARG A 370 6.17 21.77 -23.79
C ARG A 370 5.38 20.72 -24.56
N SER A 371 4.54 19.97 -23.86
CA SER A 371 3.69 18.95 -24.48
C SER A 371 2.65 19.57 -25.43
N PRO A 372 2.51 19.06 -26.65
CA PRO A 372 1.46 19.47 -27.58
C PRO A 372 0.06 19.04 -27.11
N LEU A 373 -0.06 18.01 -26.25
CA LEU A 373 -1.33 17.52 -25.70
C LEU A 373 -2.10 18.63 -24.96
N LEU A 374 -1.38 19.60 -24.38
CA LEU A 374 -1.96 20.71 -23.65
C LEU A 374 -2.88 21.62 -24.49
N ASP A 375 -2.56 21.75 -25.77
CA ASP A 375 -3.31 22.58 -26.70
C ASP A 375 -4.23 21.76 -27.59
N ALA A 376 -3.83 20.51 -27.90
CA ALA A 376 -4.62 19.63 -28.75
C ALA A 376 -5.87 19.07 -28.01
N HIS A 377 -5.74 18.83 -26.71
CA HIS A 377 -6.78 18.18 -25.90
C HIS A 377 -7.02 18.91 -24.57
N PRO A 378 -7.50 20.17 -24.59
CA PRO A 378 -7.76 20.92 -23.37
C PRO A 378 -8.86 20.30 -22.49
N ASP A 379 -9.70 19.45 -23.06
CA ASP A 379 -10.76 18.67 -22.43
C ASP A 379 -10.27 17.44 -21.68
N TRP A 380 -8.99 17.07 -21.83
CA TRP A 380 -8.37 15.97 -21.07
C TRP A 380 -7.88 16.38 -19.69
N PHE A 381 -7.96 17.68 -19.35
CA PHE A 381 -7.38 18.20 -18.13
C PHE A 381 -8.44 18.58 -17.10
N ALA A 382 -8.16 18.21 -15.85
CA ALA A 382 -9.02 18.55 -14.73
C ALA A 382 -9.05 20.05 -14.46
N ARG A 383 -10.21 20.55 -14.01
CA ARG A 383 -10.40 21.94 -13.63
C ARG A 383 -10.74 22.07 -12.16
N THR A 384 -10.24 23.17 -11.59
CA THR A 384 -10.59 23.60 -10.26
C THR A 384 -12.01 24.16 -10.24
N GLU A 385 -12.56 24.36 -9.07
CA GLU A 385 -13.83 25.05 -8.85
C GLU A 385 -13.87 26.53 -9.29
N HIS A 386 -12.69 27.10 -9.62
CA HIS A 386 -12.55 28.43 -10.19
C HIS A 386 -12.42 28.41 -11.71
N GLY A 387 -12.58 27.24 -12.34
CA GLY A 387 -12.48 27.06 -13.80
C GLY A 387 -11.03 27.06 -14.33
N THR A 388 -10.03 27.19 -13.46
CA THR A 388 -8.61 27.07 -13.85
C THR A 388 -8.20 25.61 -13.94
N PHE A 389 -7.12 25.33 -14.67
CA PHE A 389 -6.59 23.95 -14.71
C PHE A 389 -6.03 23.54 -13.36
N ALA A 390 -6.36 22.33 -12.95
CA ALA A 390 -5.78 21.70 -11.77
C ALA A 390 -4.33 21.30 -12.05
N LYS A 391 -3.52 21.29 -10.98
CA LYS A 391 -2.10 20.92 -11.04
C LYS A 391 -1.70 20.06 -9.83
N THR A 392 -0.88 19.06 -10.11
CA THR A 392 0.03 18.43 -9.15
C THR A 392 1.44 19.00 -9.38
N TYR A 393 2.33 18.29 -10.05
CA TYR A 393 3.62 18.83 -10.52
C TYR A 393 3.42 19.70 -11.76
N THR A 394 2.62 19.21 -12.71
CA THR A 394 2.25 19.88 -13.96
C THR A 394 0.74 19.96 -14.05
N ARG A 395 0.21 20.46 -15.17
CA ARG A 395 -1.23 20.43 -15.42
C ARG A 395 -1.74 19.00 -15.40
N SER A 396 -2.73 18.71 -14.57
CA SER A 396 -3.17 17.35 -14.29
C SER A 396 -4.18 16.84 -15.28
N PHE A 397 -3.95 15.65 -15.81
CA PHE A 397 -4.96 14.93 -16.57
C PHE A 397 -6.19 14.59 -15.74
N ASP A 398 -7.35 14.62 -16.33
CA ASP A 398 -8.57 14.04 -15.81
C ASP A 398 -8.58 12.53 -16.07
N LEU A 399 -8.18 11.75 -15.08
CA LEU A 399 -8.08 10.30 -15.21
C LEU A 399 -9.44 9.61 -15.40
N SER A 400 -10.55 10.33 -15.18
CA SER A 400 -11.90 9.84 -15.48
C SER A 400 -12.33 10.04 -16.94
N ASN A 401 -11.52 10.77 -17.74
CA ASN A 401 -11.82 11.06 -19.13
C ASN A 401 -11.66 9.80 -20.02
N PRO A 402 -12.71 9.30 -20.67
CA PRO A 402 -12.64 8.06 -21.45
C PRO A 402 -11.77 8.17 -22.71
N ASP A 403 -11.63 9.36 -23.29
CA ASP A 403 -10.79 9.56 -24.47
C ASP A 403 -9.31 9.57 -24.08
N TYR A 404 -8.98 10.17 -22.93
CA TYR A 404 -7.64 10.06 -22.37
C TYR A 404 -7.29 8.62 -22.02
N GLN A 405 -8.19 7.88 -21.34
CA GLN A 405 -7.99 6.46 -21.02
C GLN A 405 -7.74 5.62 -22.28
N ARG A 406 -8.48 5.89 -23.37
CA ARG A 406 -8.30 5.21 -24.65
C ARG A 406 -6.93 5.52 -25.25
N TYR A 407 -6.53 6.78 -25.24
CA TYR A 407 -5.22 7.21 -25.73
C TYR A 407 -4.06 6.53 -24.97
N ILE A 408 -4.16 6.42 -23.65
CA ILE A 408 -3.15 5.71 -22.87
C ILE A 408 -3.11 4.21 -23.21
N ALA A 409 -4.27 3.56 -23.36
CA ALA A 409 -4.31 2.15 -23.76
C ALA A 409 -3.69 1.95 -25.16
N ASP A 410 -4.01 2.82 -26.11
CA ASP A 410 -3.41 2.80 -27.46
C ASP A 410 -1.89 3.04 -27.41
N SER A 411 -1.44 3.92 -26.52
CA SER A 411 -0.02 4.17 -26.34
C SER A 411 0.70 2.95 -25.77
N MET A 412 0.13 2.25 -24.80
CA MET A 412 0.71 1.02 -24.26
C MET A 412 0.78 -0.08 -25.32
N ILE A 413 -0.28 -0.26 -26.12
CA ILE A 413 -0.26 -1.20 -27.26
C ILE A 413 0.84 -0.82 -28.24
N TYR A 414 0.99 0.48 -28.56
CA TYR A 414 2.09 0.96 -29.39
C TYR A 414 3.47 0.60 -28.85
N TYR A 415 3.71 0.69 -27.52
CA TYR A 415 4.97 0.25 -26.92
C TYR A 415 5.17 -1.26 -27.00
N LEU A 416 4.11 -2.05 -26.87
CA LEU A 416 4.17 -3.51 -27.01
C LEU A 416 4.48 -3.92 -28.45
N ASP A 417 3.84 -3.30 -29.44
CA ASP A 417 3.99 -3.62 -30.86
C ASP A 417 5.31 -3.12 -31.44
N GLU A 418 5.61 -1.83 -31.28
CA GLU A 418 6.70 -1.17 -31.96
C GLU A 418 8.02 -1.21 -31.20
N TRP A 419 7.95 -1.25 -29.86
CA TRP A 419 9.11 -1.24 -28.96
C TRP A 419 9.30 -2.58 -28.25
N ARG A 420 8.43 -3.54 -28.49
CA ARG A 420 8.52 -4.89 -27.90
C ARG A 420 8.65 -4.86 -26.37
N ALA A 421 7.97 -3.92 -25.71
CA ALA A 421 7.85 -3.91 -24.26
C ALA A 421 7.26 -5.23 -23.77
N ASP A 422 7.66 -5.69 -22.57
CA ASP A 422 7.06 -6.85 -21.91
C ASP A 422 6.04 -6.43 -20.84
N GLY A 423 6.18 -5.22 -20.31
CA GLY A 423 5.31 -4.71 -19.27
C GLY A 423 5.52 -3.23 -18.98
N PHE A 424 4.77 -2.74 -18.01
CA PHE A 424 4.76 -1.32 -17.64
C PHE A 424 4.78 -1.15 -16.13
N ARG A 425 5.62 -0.22 -15.63
CA ARG A 425 5.42 0.43 -14.35
C ARG A 425 4.42 1.55 -14.55
N LEU A 426 3.55 1.73 -13.57
CA LEU A 426 2.49 2.72 -13.62
C LEU A 426 2.76 3.80 -12.57
N ASP A 427 3.43 4.87 -13.00
CA ASP A 427 3.80 5.98 -12.15
C ASP A 427 2.61 6.89 -11.90
N ALA A 428 2.42 7.28 -10.65
CA ALA A 428 1.50 8.33 -10.23
C ALA A 428 0.05 8.21 -10.76
N GLN A 429 -0.43 6.98 -11.01
CA GLN A 429 -1.78 6.75 -11.53
C GLN A 429 -2.88 7.17 -10.53
N ASP A 430 -2.53 7.39 -9.29
CA ASP A 430 -3.41 7.84 -8.23
C ASP A 430 -3.03 9.21 -7.62
N TRP A 431 -2.06 9.91 -8.21
CA TRP A 431 -1.65 11.22 -7.71
C TRP A 431 -2.66 12.33 -8.00
N ASN A 432 -3.49 12.19 -9.03
CA ASN A 432 -4.54 13.14 -9.37
C ASN A 432 -5.80 12.92 -8.52
N PHE A 433 -5.64 13.06 -7.22
CA PHE A 433 -6.56 12.72 -6.16
C PHE A 433 -7.41 13.89 -5.72
N PHE A 434 -8.02 14.58 -6.69
CA PHE A 434 -8.85 15.75 -6.45
C PHE A 434 -10.02 15.77 -7.44
N PRO A 435 -11.08 16.51 -7.14
CA PRO A 435 -12.25 16.57 -8.01
C PRO A 435 -11.96 17.31 -9.31
N ASN A 436 -12.61 16.90 -10.39
CA ASN A 436 -12.72 17.71 -11.61
C ASN A 436 -14.04 18.49 -11.59
N TRP A 437 -13.96 19.81 -11.43
CA TRP A 437 -15.12 20.70 -11.39
C TRP A 437 -15.57 21.21 -12.76
N ASP A 438 -15.13 20.60 -13.86
CA ASP A 438 -15.56 20.95 -15.20
C ASP A 438 -16.97 20.39 -15.49
N GLU A 439 -17.99 21.20 -15.27
CA GLU A 439 -19.39 20.82 -15.51
C GLU A 439 -19.67 20.51 -16.99
N THR A 440 -18.80 20.95 -17.91
CA THR A 440 -18.98 20.67 -19.35
C THR A 440 -18.73 19.21 -19.73
N THR A 441 -18.07 18.47 -18.88
CA THR A 441 -17.79 17.04 -19.08
C THR A 441 -19.02 16.16 -18.90
N GLY A 442 -20.04 16.64 -18.21
CA GLY A 442 -21.22 15.86 -17.80
C GLY A 442 -20.93 14.80 -16.73
N ARG A 443 -19.70 14.77 -16.19
CA ARG A 443 -19.29 13.87 -15.11
C ARG A 443 -19.39 14.57 -13.77
N MET A 444 -19.59 13.77 -12.70
CA MET A 444 -19.56 14.31 -11.35
C MET A 444 -18.11 14.61 -10.91
N PRO A 445 -17.87 15.69 -10.17
CA PRO A 445 -16.52 16.06 -9.76
C PRO A 445 -15.77 14.94 -9.02
N TYR A 446 -16.48 14.15 -8.22
CA TYR A 446 -15.88 13.06 -7.43
C TYR A 446 -15.42 11.85 -8.28
N GLU A 447 -15.90 11.71 -9.52
CA GLU A 447 -15.52 10.58 -10.37
C GLU A 447 -14.02 10.54 -10.65
N MET A 448 -13.34 11.68 -10.57
CA MET A 448 -11.91 11.76 -10.72
C MET A 448 -11.13 11.28 -9.49
N LEU A 449 -11.71 11.32 -8.29
CA LEU A 449 -10.97 10.99 -7.06
C LEU A 449 -10.28 9.62 -7.10
N LEU A 450 -11.00 8.59 -7.50
CA LEU A 450 -10.49 7.23 -7.61
C LEU A 450 -10.36 6.77 -9.08
N ALA A 451 -10.32 7.72 -10.00
CA ALA A 451 -10.33 7.41 -11.43
C ALA A 451 -9.09 6.64 -11.89
N GLY A 452 -7.92 6.92 -11.30
CA GLY A 452 -6.69 6.22 -11.67
C GLY A 452 -6.79 4.71 -11.52
N TYR A 453 -7.51 4.23 -10.51
CA TYR A 453 -7.73 2.80 -10.31
C TYR A 453 -8.62 2.19 -11.38
N ARG A 454 -9.77 2.82 -11.66
CA ARG A 454 -10.70 2.37 -12.70
C ARG A 454 -10.09 2.48 -14.08
N MET A 455 -9.34 3.54 -14.33
CA MET A 455 -8.58 3.73 -15.56
C MET A 455 -7.65 2.54 -15.81
N MET A 456 -6.89 2.13 -14.80
CA MET A 456 -5.96 1.02 -14.94
C MET A 456 -6.66 -0.31 -15.19
N GLU A 457 -7.79 -0.59 -14.55
CA GLU A 457 -8.59 -1.77 -14.86
C GLU A 457 -9.06 -1.78 -16.33
N ASN A 458 -9.56 -0.66 -16.81
CA ASN A 458 -10.03 -0.51 -18.20
C ASN A 458 -8.88 -0.68 -19.20
N ILE A 459 -7.75 -0.04 -18.94
CA ILE A 459 -6.55 -0.12 -19.80
C ILE A 459 -6.03 -1.54 -19.83
N ARG A 460 -5.86 -2.16 -18.65
CA ARG A 460 -5.38 -3.54 -18.55
C ARG A 460 -6.28 -4.50 -19.31
N ALA A 461 -7.59 -4.42 -19.11
CA ALA A 461 -8.55 -5.29 -19.81
C ALA A 461 -8.42 -5.16 -21.33
N ARG A 462 -8.20 -3.96 -21.85
CA ARG A 462 -7.98 -3.72 -23.27
C ARG A 462 -6.63 -4.24 -23.76
N VAL A 463 -5.54 -3.91 -23.06
CA VAL A 463 -4.19 -4.31 -23.46
C VAL A 463 -4.04 -5.84 -23.45
N LEU A 464 -4.51 -6.51 -22.40
CA LEU A 464 -4.38 -7.97 -22.30
C LEU A 464 -5.21 -8.74 -23.32
N LYS A 465 -6.23 -8.10 -23.90
CA LYS A 465 -6.98 -8.71 -25.00
C LYS A 465 -6.11 -8.90 -26.26
N GLU A 466 -5.20 -7.99 -26.51
CA GLU A 466 -4.30 -8.00 -27.67
C GLU A 466 -2.94 -8.61 -27.31
N HIS A 467 -2.46 -8.34 -26.08
CA HIS A 467 -1.17 -8.77 -25.54
C HIS A 467 -1.32 -9.53 -24.22
N PRO A 468 -1.76 -10.78 -24.22
CA PRO A 468 -2.09 -11.53 -22.99
C PRO A 468 -0.88 -11.83 -22.10
N HIS A 469 0.34 -11.60 -22.56
CA HIS A 469 1.57 -11.80 -21.79
C HIS A 469 2.15 -10.51 -21.22
N ALA A 470 1.57 -9.36 -21.55
CA ALA A 470 1.95 -8.10 -20.94
C ALA A 470 1.61 -8.11 -19.44
N PHE A 471 2.43 -7.45 -18.65
CA PHE A 471 2.18 -7.32 -17.21
C PHE A 471 2.28 -5.88 -16.76
N PHE A 472 1.62 -5.61 -15.64
CA PHE A 472 1.55 -4.28 -15.06
C PHE A 472 2.09 -4.30 -13.63
N TYR A 473 2.92 -3.32 -13.34
CA TYR A 473 3.54 -3.09 -12.06
C TYR A 473 3.14 -1.71 -11.57
N THR A 474 2.35 -1.63 -10.50
CA THR A 474 1.86 -0.34 -10.01
C THR A 474 2.77 0.26 -8.98
N GLU A 475 2.97 1.56 -9.06
CA GLU A 475 3.42 2.33 -7.91
C GLU A 475 2.33 2.33 -6.83
N ALA A 476 2.70 2.63 -5.61
CA ALA A 476 1.92 2.72 -4.37
C ALA A 476 0.44 2.28 -4.40
N ARG A 477 0.05 1.32 -3.54
CA ARG A 477 -1.32 0.81 -3.52
C ARG A 477 -1.84 0.48 -2.14
N ALA A 478 -2.98 1.06 -1.83
CA ALA A 478 -3.77 0.59 -0.69
C ALA A 478 -4.24 -0.85 -0.92
N PRO A 479 -4.12 -1.74 0.08
CA PRO A 479 -4.60 -3.11 -0.05
C PRO A 479 -6.07 -3.20 -0.45
N GLY A 480 -6.92 -2.32 0.06
CA GLY A 480 -8.34 -2.25 -0.25
C GLY A 480 -8.70 -1.68 -1.63
N ALA A 481 -7.73 -1.18 -2.39
CA ALA A 481 -8.00 -0.54 -3.68
C ALA A 481 -8.27 -1.50 -4.83
N GLY A 482 -8.09 -2.79 -4.65
CA GLY A 482 -8.39 -3.90 -5.55
C GLY A 482 -8.22 -3.61 -7.02
N ASN A 483 -7.12 -3.93 -7.64
CA ASN A 483 -6.90 -3.60 -9.03
C ASN A 483 -6.16 -4.68 -9.77
N GLY A 484 -6.31 -4.64 -11.05
CA GLY A 484 -5.96 -5.68 -11.97
C GLY A 484 -4.51 -5.76 -12.37
N HIS A 485 -3.57 -5.63 -11.44
CA HIS A 485 -2.16 -5.68 -11.76
C HIS A 485 -1.55 -7.00 -11.33
N GLU A 486 -0.51 -7.41 -12.03
CA GLU A 486 0.29 -8.57 -11.71
C GLU A 486 1.18 -8.28 -10.50
N TYR A 487 1.76 -7.07 -10.49
CA TYR A 487 2.66 -6.63 -9.44
C TYR A 487 2.18 -5.34 -8.82
N ARG A 488 2.45 -5.21 -7.53
CA ARG A 488 2.18 -3.98 -6.78
C ARG A 488 3.43 -3.55 -6.02
N TYR A 489 3.63 -2.28 -5.98
CA TYR A 489 4.62 -1.62 -5.17
C TYR A 489 3.99 -1.19 -3.85
N ASN A 490 4.70 -1.31 -2.76
CA ASN A 490 4.21 -0.85 -1.47
C ASN A 490 5.24 0.09 -0.84
N TYR A 491 4.91 1.37 -0.78
CA TYR A 491 5.76 2.41 -0.21
C TYR A 491 6.16 2.18 1.25
N ASP A 492 5.34 1.45 2.02
CA ASP A 492 5.64 1.19 3.42
C ASP A 492 6.93 0.38 3.63
N TYR A 493 7.37 -0.37 2.61
CA TYR A 493 8.65 -1.07 2.67
C TYR A 493 9.85 -0.13 2.67
N HIS A 494 9.77 1.05 2.09
CA HIS A 494 10.80 2.08 2.20
C HIS A 494 11.02 2.54 3.65
N TRP A 495 9.99 2.43 4.48
CA TRP A 495 10.05 2.75 5.89
C TRP A 495 10.39 1.54 6.75
N LEU A 496 9.88 0.37 6.38
CA LEU A 496 10.04 -0.86 7.13
C LEU A 496 11.52 -1.17 7.39
N TYR A 497 12.31 -1.26 6.32
CA TYR A 497 13.72 -1.64 6.42
C TYR A 497 14.55 -0.65 7.24
N PRO A 498 14.50 0.66 6.98
CA PRO A 498 15.18 1.63 7.84
C PRO A 498 14.71 1.60 9.30
N SER A 499 13.41 1.38 9.54
CA SER A 499 12.84 1.34 10.90
C SER A 499 13.33 0.14 11.73
N LEU A 500 13.77 -0.93 11.07
CA LEU A 500 14.40 -2.06 11.73
C LEU A 500 15.81 -1.73 12.23
N CYS A 501 16.52 -0.82 11.56
CA CYS A 501 17.94 -0.54 11.83
C CYS A 501 18.14 0.64 12.77
N ARG A 502 17.42 1.72 12.56
CA ARG A 502 17.51 2.93 13.39
C ARG A 502 16.28 3.82 13.26
N VAL A 503 16.32 4.95 13.92
CA VAL A 503 15.37 6.04 13.80
C VAL A 503 15.38 6.61 12.39
N VAL A 504 14.23 6.66 11.75
CA VAL A 504 14.04 7.31 10.46
C VAL A 504 13.49 8.72 10.69
N ASP A 505 14.13 9.73 10.10
CA ASP A 505 13.62 11.10 10.13
C ASP A 505 12.57 11.28 9.03
N PRO A 506 11.29 11.48 9.37
CA PRO A 506 10.21 11.61 8.40
C PRO A 506 10.13 12.99 7.75
N ARG A 507 11.09 13.90 8.00
CA ARG A 507 11.05 15.30 7.56
C ARG A 507 11.11 15.50 6.05
N GLY A 508 10.74 14.60 5.26
CA GLY A 508 10.81 14.80 3.80
C GLY A 508 9.56 14.46 3.06
N MET A 509 8.81 13.47 3.44
CA MET A 509 7.82 12.96 2.52
C MET A 509 6.44 12.69 3.09
N ALA A 510 6.31 12.06 4.18
CA ALA A 510 5.00 11.74 4.67
C ALA A 510 4.92 11.87 6.18
N PRO A 511 3.82 12.42 6.69
CA PRO A 511 3.59 12.44 8.13
C PRO A 511 3.32 11.05 8.70
N MET A 512 3.65 9.98 7.96
CA MET A 512 3.23 8.62 8.25
C MET A 512 4.20 7.83 9.11
N VAL A 513 5.48 8.18 9.12
CA VAL A 513 6.46 7.47 9.92
C VAL A 513 7.15 8.45 10.85
N HIS A 514 7.01 8.20 12.11
CA HIS A 514 7.62 9.00 13.14
C HIS A 514 8.94 8.36 13.59
N ASN A 515 9.81 9.22 14.10
CA ASN A 515 11.06 8.82 14.68
C ASN A 515 10.84 7.73 15.73
N TYR A 516 11.25 6.52 15.43
CA TYR A 516 11.51 5.55 16.44
C TYR A 516 12.86 5.93 17.09
N GLY A 517 12.89 6.31 18.33
CA GLY A 517 14.14 6.52 19.05
C GLY A 517 15.04 5.27 18.96
N SER A 518 16.33 5.41 19.18
CA SER A 518 17.28 4.28 19.08
C SER A 518 16.88 3.07 19.92
N GLU A 519 16.19 3.32 21.04
CA GLU A 519 15.61 2.29 21.91
C GLU A 519 14.24 1.77 21.41
N ASN A 520 13.61 2.47 20.44
CA ASN A 520 12.27 2.22 19.95
C ASN A 520 12.24 1.87 18.45
N THR A 521 13.34 1.40 17.88
CA THR A 521 13.33 0.84 16.52
C THR A 521 12.31 -0.31 16.47
N MET A 522 11.68 -0.47 15.29
CA MET A 522 10.72 -1.56 15.09
C MET A 522 11.37 -2.91 15.45
N SER A 523 10.65 -3.74 16.17
CA SER A 523 11.08 -5.12 16.41
C SER A 523 10.80 -5.97 15.15
N TRP A 524 11.59 -7.03 14.96
CA TRP A 524 11.28 -7.94 13.87
C TRP A 524 9.92 -8.63 14.05
N ALA A 525 9.54 -8.96 15.27
CA ALA A 525 8.25 -9.59 15.55
C ALA A 525 7.06 -8.72 15.08
N ASP A 526 7.13 -7.40 15.31
CA ASP A 526 6.12 -6.44 14.84
C ASP A 526 6.12 -6.33 13.32
N ALA A 527 7.30 -6.27 12.71
CA ALA A 527 7.46 -6.22 11.26
C ALA A 527 6.92 -7.50 10.58
N ALA A 528 7.25 -8.66 11.12
CA ALA A 528 6.81 -9.96 10.61
C ALA A 528 5.27 -10.10 10.64
N LEU A 529 4.66 -9.65 11.75
CA LEU A 529 3.19 -9.67 11.85
C LEU A 529 2.56 -8.67 10.88
N TRP A 530 3.11 -7.46 10.76
CA TRP A 530 2.63 -6.50 9.75
C TRP A 530 2.74 -7.07 8.33
N CYS A 531 3.87 -7.71 7.98
CA CYS A 531 4.04 -8.37 6.69
C CYS A 531 3.01 -9.48 6.45
N ALA A 532 2.77 -10.32 7.47
CA ALA A 532 1.79 -11.39 7.40
C ALA A 532 0.36 -10.86 7.20
N GLU A 533 -0.03 -9.85 7.96
CA GLU A 533 -1.35 -9.22 7.85
C GLU A 533 -1.52 -8.48 6.52
N ASN A 534 -0.48 -7.76 6.07
CA ASN A 534 -0.49 -7.08 4.79
C ASN A 534 -0.62 -8.08 3.62
N ALA A 535 0.07 -9.21 3.67
CA ALA A 535 -0.07 -10.27 2.69
C ALA A 535 -1.49 -10.89 2.70
N ALA A 536 -2.07 -11.11 3.89
CA ALA A 536 -3.36 -11.76 4.05
C ALA A 536 -4.56 -10.94 3.52
N ILE A 537 -4.45 -9.61 3.47
CA ILE A 537 -5.52 -8.73 2.98
C ILE A 537 -5.37 -8.36 1.49
N GLN A 538 -4.41 -8.95 0.79
CA GLN A 538 -4.18 -8.71 -0.63
C GLN A 538 -5.08 -9.59 -1.51
N PRO A 539 -5.43 -9.14 -2.73
CA PRO A 539 -6.06 -10.03 -3.69
C PRO A 539 -5.11 -11.16 -4.07
N ARG A 540 -5.67 -12.36 -4.29
CA ARG A 540 -4.91 -13.48 -4.87
C ARG A 540 -4.53 -13.19 -6.32
N GLY A 541 -3.41 -13.74 -6.77
CA GLY A 541 -2.91 -13.53 -8.12
C GLY A 541 -2.22 -12.17 -8.31
N VAL A 542 -1.94 -11.44 -7.23
CA VAL A 542 -1.18 -10.20 -7.21
C VAL A 542 0.03 -10.34 -6.31
N VAL A 543 1.20 -9.96 -6.78
CA VAL A 543 2.46 -10.11 -6.05
C VAL A 543 3.03 -8.73 -5.66
N THR A 544 3.44 -8.58 -4.40
CA THR A 544 4.14 -7.38 -3.93
C THR A 544 5.58 -7.39 -4.39
N MET A 545 6.04 -6.32 -5.06
CA MET A 545 7.46 -6.10 -5.32
C MET A 545 8.15 -5.65 -4.04
N GLN A 546 9.22 -6.31 -3.70
CA GLN A 546 10.07 -6.01 -2.56
C GLN A 546 11.30 -5.25 -3.01
N GLN A 547 11.69 -4.23 -2.28
CA GLN A 547 12.89 -3.44 -2.55
C GLN A 547 13.49 -2.91 -1.26
N VAL A 548 14.80 -2.81 -1.21
CA VAL A 548 15.50 -2.09 -0.13
C VAL A 548 15.67 -0.63 -0.50
N ASP A 549 16.07 -0.39 -1.74
CA ASP A 549 16.21 0.93 -2.34
C ASP A 549 15.47 1.00 -3.68
N SER A 550 14.92 2.16 -3.98
CA SER A 550 14.39 2.56 -5.28
C SER A 550 14.87 3.98 -5.60
N HIS A 551 14.55 4.49 -6.79
CA HIS A 551 14.82 5.88 -7.11
C HIS A 551 14.14 6.83 -6.13
N ASP A 552 12.93 6.52 -5.66
CA ASP A 552 12.21 7.34 -4.66
C ASP A 552 12.94 7.39 -3.32
N SER A 553 13.40 6.25 -2.81
CA SER A 553 14.07 6.21 -1.51
C SER A 553 15.45 6.85 -1.56
N ALA A 554 16.17 6.71 -2.68
CA ALA A 554 17.53 7.21 -2.81
C ALA A 554 17.61 8.72 -3.04
N GLU A 555 16.63 9.32 -3.72
CA GLU A 555 16.70 10.71 -4.15
C GLU A 555 15.68 11.64 -3.51
N TRP A 556 14.43 11.20 -3.41
CA TRP A 556 13.32 12.07 -3.02
C TRP A 556 13.00 12.01 -1.54
N SER A 557 13.37 10.94 -0.90
CA SER A 557 12.89 10.72 0.44
C SER A 557 13.89 11.12 1.51
N GLY A 558 13.40 11.72 2.55
CA GLY A 558 14.10 11.85 3.81
C GLY A 558 14.28 10.53 4.57
N TYR A 559 13.95 9.37 3.97
CA TYR A 559 13.97 8.06 4.63
C TYR A 559 15.31 7.74 5.26
N VAL A 560 16.37 7.96 4.49
CA VAL A 560 17.74 7.77 4.94
C VAL A 560 18.62 8.98 4.62
N GLY A 561 18.04 10.16 4.46
CA GLY A 561 18.74 11.40 4.20
C GLY A 561 19.28 11.51 2.77
N GLY A 562 18.61 10.91 1.79
CA GLY A 562 19.03 10.89 0.39
C GLY A 562 20.24 9.99 0.13
N GLN A 563 20.42 8.95 0.94
CA GLN A 563 21.48 7.96 0.82
C GLN A 563 20.87 6.60 0.45
N PHE A 564 21.65 5.71 -0.13
CA PHE A 564 21.30 4.29 -0.18
C PHE A 564 21.35 3.68 1.23
N ASN A 565 20.56 2.63 1.46
CA ASN A 565 20.57 1.93 2.74
C ASN A 565 21.98 1.40 3.10
N ARG A 566 22.79 0.97 2.11
CA ARG A 566 24.18 0.56 2.34
C ARG A 566 25.08 1.70 2.84
N GLU A 567 24.82 2.92 2.39
CA GLU A 567 25.55 4.11 2.83
C GLU A 567 25.12 4.55 4.23
N ALA A 568 23.82 4.45 4.50
CA ALA A 568 23.23 4.87 5.75
C ALA A 568 23.52 3.91 6.91
N PHE A 569 23.52 2.60 6.65
CA PHE A 569 23.61 1.55 7.69
C PHE A 569 24.86 0.67 7.59
N GLY A 570 25.66 0.85 6.52
CA GLY A 570 26.80 -0.01 6.22
C GLY A 570 26.44 -1.24 5.39
N GLY A 571 27.42 -1.74 4.62
CA GLY A 571 27.21 -2.82 3.65
C GLY A 571 26.78 -4.13 4.28
N ALA A 572 27.30 -4.48 5.46
CA ALA A 572 26.92 -5.71 6.17
C ALA A 572 25.44 -5.70 6.58
N CYS A 573 24.94 -4.56 7.07
CA CYS A 573 23.53 -4.36 7.37
C CYS A 573 22.67 -4.40 6.11
N TYR A 574 23.12 -3.75 5.02
CA TYR A 574 22.45 -3.77 3.72
C TYR A 574 22.23 -5.20 3.22
N GLU A 575 23.24 -6.09 3.33
CA GLU A 575 23.10 -7.49 2.94
C GLU A 575 22.03 -8.24 3.75
N VAL A 576 21.87 -7.94 5.04
CA VAL A 576 20.77 -8.50 5.85
C VAL A 576 19.43 -8.02 5.32
N LEU A 577 19.28 -6.70 5.08
CA LEU A 577 18.05 -6.10 4.57
C LEU A 577 17.71 -6.61 3.16
N PHE A 578 18.71 -6.73 2.30
CA PHE A 578 18.53 -7.24 0.94
C PHE A 578 18.05 -8.70 0.94
N THR A 579 18.66 -9.55 1.77
CA THR A 579 18.23 -10.95 1.92
C THR A 579 16.80 -11.03 2.43
N LEU A 580 16.49 -10.22 3.44
CA LEU A 580 15.16 -10.15 4.01
C LEU A 580 14.12 -9.75 2.94
N ALA A 581 14.38 -8.69 2.17
CA ALA A 581 13.51 -8.26 1.08
C ALA A 581 13.34 -9.35 0.01
N ALA A 582 14.45 -9.96 -0.42
CA ALA A 582 14.43 -11.00 -1.44
C ALA A 582 13.65 -12.26 -1.02
N LEU A 583 13.61 -12.57 0.28
CA LEU A 583 12.97 -13.77 0.83
C LEU A 583 11.61 -13.48 1.51
N LEU A 584 11.06 -12.28 1.41
CA LEU A 584 9.80 -11.91 2.06
C LEU A 584 8.53 -12.44 1.34
N GLY A 585 8.68 -13.15 0.24
CA GLY A 585 7.57 -13.80 -0.46
C GLY A 585 7.00 -13.05 -1.66
N GLY A 586 7.64 -11.95 -2.09
CA GLY A 586 7.25 -11.15 -3.25
C GLY A 586 8.11 -11.35 -4.49
N GLY A 587 7.94 -10.49 -5.50
CA GLY A 587 8.95 -10.19 -6.50
C GLY A 587 10.08 -9.38 -5.89
N MET A 588 11.23 -9.29 -6.56
CA MET A 588 12.35 -8.48 -6.07
C MET A 588 12.70 -7.39 -7.07
N MET A 589 12.94 -6.19 -6.59
CA MET A 589 13.44 -5.05 -7.34
C MET A 589 14.71 -4.50 -6.68
N ALA A 590 15.67 -4.06 -7.47
CA ALA A 590 16.83 -3.33 -7.00
C ALA A 590 17.10 -2.14 -7.91
N LEU A 591 17.47 -1.00 -7.33
CA LEU A 591 17.96 0.14 -8.09
C LEU A 591 19.41 -0.11 -8.52
N TYR A 592 19.72 0.16 -9.78
CA TYR A 592 21.09 0.08 -10.27
C TYR A 592 22.03 0.91 -9.39
N THR A 593 23.19 0.36 -9.04
CA THR A 593 24.17 0.91 -8.10
C THR A 593 23.82 0.88 -6.61
N SER A 594 22.58 0.59 -6.20
CA SER A 594 22.26 0.48 -4.76
C SER A 594 23.06 -0.61 -4.04
N TYR A 595 23.50 -1.63 -4.78
CA TYR A 595 24.25 -2.79 -4.29
C TYR A 595 25.75 -2.75 -4.59
N GLU A 596 26.29 -1.61 -5.01
CA GLU A 596 27.71 -1.44 -5.37
C GLU A 596 28.64 -1.90 -4.22
N GLY A 597 29.60 -2.77 -4.58
CA GLY A 597 30.51 -3.41 -3.63
C GLY A 597 29.95 -4.67 -2.96
N HIS A 598 28.70 -5.06 -3.29
CA HIS A 598 28.01 -6.24 -2.74
C HIS A 598 27.48 -7.18 -3.85
N GLU A 599 27.95 -7.02 -5.09
CA GLU A 599 27.46 -7.70 -6.29
C GLU A 599 27.48 -9.22 -6.16
N ALA A 600 28.55 -9.77 -5.59
CA ALA A 600 28.69 -11.21 -5.42
C ALA A 600 27.62 -11.79 -4.47
N TYR A 601 27.37 -11.12 -3.36
CA TYR A 601 26.37 -11.53 -2.37
C TYR A 601 24.95 -11.37 -2.93
N VAL A 602 24.66 -10.21 -3.51
CA VAL A 602 23.36 -9.92 -4.16
C VAL A 602 23.06 -10.97 -5.24
N SER A 603 24.04 -11.26 -6.09
CA SER A 603 23.93 -12.32 -7.11
C SER A 603 23.59 -13.68 -6.51
N ALA A 604 24.27 -14.07 -5.43
CA ALA A 604 23.99 -15.34 -4.77
C ALA A 604 22.55 -15.42 -4.26
N VAL A 605 22.05 -14.37 -3.62
CA VAL A 605 20.68 -14.29 -3.11
C VAL A 605 19.64 -14.27 -4.22
N LEU A 606 19.85 -13.47 -5.29
CA LEU A 606 18.95 -13.41 -6.45
C LEU A 606 18.83 -14.76 -7.16
N LYS A 607 19.95 -15.44 -7.36
CA LYS A 607 19.97 -16.80 -7.96
C LYS A 607 19.31 -17.83 -7.04
N LEU A 608 19.57 -17.75 -5.75
CA LEU A 608 18.98 -18.66 -4.78
C LEU A 608 17.46 -18.59 -4.79
N ARG A 609 16.88 -17.37 -4.76
CA ARG A 609 15.43 -17.22 -4.76
C ARG A 609 14.76 -17.70 -6.07
N LEU A 610 15.45 -17.66 -7.19
CA LEU A 610 14.92 -18.15 -8.48
C LEU A 610 15.06 -19.67 -8.64
N ASN A 611 16.14 -20.26 -8.11
CA ASN A 611 16.54 -21.63 -8.40
C ASN A 611 16.14 -22.61 -7.27
N ALA A 612 16.08 -22.18 -6.01
CA ALA A 612 15.68 -23.06 -4.93
C ALA A 612 14.14 -23.23 -4.92
N PRO A 613 13.62 -24.46 -5.08
CA PRO A 613 12.19 -24.70 -5.16
C PRO A 613 11.41 -24.17 -3.93
N VAL A 614 12.02 -24.25 -2.75
CA VAL A 614 11.42 -23.77 -1.50
C VAL A 614 11.11 -22.26 -1.53
N PHE A 615 11.94 -21.44 -2.17
CA PHE A 615 11.68 -20.00 -2.31
C PHE A 615 10.83 -19.67 -3.53
N ARG A 616 11.04 -20.40 -4.62
CA ARG A 616 10.33 -20.13 -5.87
C ARG A 616 8.85 -20.55 -5.80
N TYR A 617 8.56 -21.72 -5.24
CA TYR A 617 7.23 -22.35 -5.25
C TYR A 617 6.62 -22.51 -3.87
N GLY A 618 7.40 -22.26 -2.83
CA GLY A 618 6.98 -22.44 -1.45
C GLY A 618 6.15 -21.29 -0.90
N ASP A 619 5.76 -21.45 0.36
CA ASP A 619 4.99 -20.50 1.12
C ASP A 619 5.84 -19.86 2.22
N CYS A 620 5.92 -18.53 2.23
CA CYS A 620 6.56 -17.77 3.29
C CYS A 620 5.65 -17.67 4.50
N ARG A 621 6.13 -18.15 5.64
CA ARG A 621 5.43 -18.04 6.92
C ARG A 621 6.15 -17.02 7.80
N HIS A 622 5.78 -15.74 7.67
CA HIS A 622 6.47 -14.59 8.27
C HIS A 622 6.64 -14.69 9.80
N THR A 623 5.67 -15.29 10.49
CA THR A 623 5.64 -15.35 11.96
C THR A 623 5.94 -16.73 12.53
N ALA A 624 6.15 -17.75 11.69
CA ALA A 624 6.34 -19.12 12.17
C ALA A 624 7.71 -19.36 12.81
N LEU A 625 8.73 -18.56 12.47
CA LEU A 625 10.04 -18.57 13.08
C LEU A 625 10.24 -17.29 13.89
N SER A 626 10.68 -17.41 15.11
CA SER A 626 10.87 -16.30 16.05
C SER A 626 12.19 -16.40 16.79
N ALA A 627 12.69 -15.28 17.29
CA ALA A 627 13.83 -15.21 18.18
C ALA A 627 13.46 -14.51 19.50
N ASP A 628 14.18 -14.80 20.57
CA ASP A 628 14.02 -14.13 21.86
C ASP A 628 14.67 -12.73 21.91
N ASP A 629 15.08 -12.23 20.76
CA ASP A 629 15.72 -10.92 20.56
C ASP A 629 14.97 -10.08 19.53
N ARG A 630 14.80 -8.79 19.80
CA ARG A 630 14.05 -7.84 18.98
C ARG A 630 14.69 -7.54 17.62
N LYS A 631 16.02 -7.65 17.55
CA LYS A 631 16.85 -7.31 16.40
C LYS A 631 17.28 -8.51 15.59
N THR A 632 16.66 -9.64 15.78
CA THR A 632 16.91 -10.85 15.00
C THR A 632 15.76 -11.11 14.05
N ALA A 633 16.01 -10.91 12.76
CA ALA A 633 15.05 -11.18 11.70
C ALA A 633 14.98 -12.68 11.41
N CYS A 634 13.75 -13.21 11.30
CA CYS A 634 13.49 -14.63 11.08
C CYS A 634 12.38 -14.82 10.03
N LEU A 635 12.60 -15.69 9.05
CA LEU A 635 11.58 -16.13 8.10
C LEU A 635 11.61 -17.66 8.00
N PHE A 636 10.45 -18.26 7.74
CA PHE A 636 10.32 -19.70 7.53
C PHE A 636 9.59 -19.97 6.22
N TRP A 637 10.13 -20.92 5.45
CA TRP A 637 9.58 -21.33 4.17
C TRP A 637 9.34 -22.83 4.11
N THR A 638 8.27 -23.23 3.44
CA THR A 638 7.96 -24.65 3.21
C THR A 638 7.52 -24.90 1.77
N HIS A 639 7.94 -26.05 1.21
CA HIS A 639 7.51 -26.50 -0.12
C HIS A 639 7.59 -28.03 -0.21
N GLU A 640 6.45 -28.69 -0.42
CA GLU A 640 6.36 -30.15 -0.66
C GLU A 640 7.16 -31.04 0.31
N GLY A 641 7.30 -30.60 1.55
CA GLY A 641 8.05 -31.29 2.59
C GLY A 641 9.47 -30.80 2.80
N ASP A 642 10.01 -29.96 1.90
CA ASP A 642 11.25 -29.22 2.12
C ASP A 642 10.98 -27.95 2.94
N ALA A 643 11.98 -27.47 3.64
CA ALA A 643 11.88 -26.24 4.40
C ALA A 643 13.20 -25.47 4.41
N ALA A 644 13.08 -24.16 4.51
CA ALA A 644 14.21 -23.26 4.70
C ALA A 644 13.90 -22.19 5.73
N MET A 645 14.93 -21.70 6.41
CA MET A 645 14.79 -20.60 7.35
C MET A 645 15.87 -19.53 7.12
N PHE A 646 15.46 -18.28 7.25
CA PHE A 646 16.37 -17.14 7.32
C PHE A 646 16.49 -16.68 8.75
N VAL A 647 17.72 -16.41 9.21
CA VAL A 647 18.03 -15.78 10.50
C VAL A 647 19.08 -14.72 10.28
N GLY A 648 18.82 -13.48 10.68
CA GLY A 648 19.71 -12.34 10.46
C GLY A 648 19.77 -11.39 11.65
N ASN A 649 20.98 -11.03 12.07
CA ASN A 649 21.23 -10.04 13.10
C ASN A 649 21.15 -8.63 12.52
N LEU A 650 20.19 -7.81 12.98
CA LEU A 650 20.02 -6.40 12.58
C LEU A 650 20.75 -5.41 13.50
N ALA A 651 21.63 -5.90 14.38
CA ALA A 651 22.41 -5.09 15.32
C ALA A 651 23.91 -5.11 14.97
N ASP A 652 24.60 -4.06 15.39
CA ASP A 652 26.04 -3.87 15.25
C ASP A 652 26.85 -4.52 16.39
N GLU A 653 26.23 -5.43 17.13
CA GLU A 653 26.84 -6.21 18.20
C GLU A 653 26.58 -7.71 18.02
N GLY A 654 27.56 -8.51 18.43
CA GLY A 654 27.41 -9.97 18.47
C GLY A 654 26.53 -10.40 19.66
N LYS A 655 25.70 -11.42 19.42
CA LYS A 655 24.76 -11.92 20.43
C LYS A 655 24.46 -13.40 20.28
N THR A 656 24.01 -14.00 21.36
CA THR A 656 23.45 -15.35 21.34
C THR A 656 21.95 -15.25 21.47
N VAL A 657 21.23 -15.85 20.55
CA VAL A 657 19.76 -15.81 20.47
C VAL A 657 19.20 -17.23 20.48
N THR A 658 18.00 -17.39 21.01
CA THR A 658 17.24 -18.63 20.90
C THR A 658 16.19 -18.49 19.79
N VAL A 659 16.37 -19.26 18.72
CA VAL A 659 15.43 -19.29 17.59
C VAL A 659 14.43 -20.42 17.80
N ARG A 660 13.14 -20.14 17.65
CA ARG A 660 12.05 -21.09 17.85
C ARG A 660 11.13 -21.16 16.66
N LEU A 661 10.82 -22.38 16.24
CA LEU A 661 9.80 -22.65 15.23
C LEU A 661 8.44 -22.84 15.91
N GLU A 662 7.39 -22.29 15.33
CA GLU A 662 6.01 -22.49 15.76
C GLU A 662 5.67 -24.00 15.75
N ARG A 663 5.03 -24.47 16.82
CA ARG A 663 4.68 -25.89 16.96
C ARG A 663 3.80 -26.37 15.81
N GLY A 664 4.22 -27.46 15.17
CA GLY A 664 3.53 -28.07 14.03
C GLY A 664 3.74 -27.32 12.71
N ALA A 665 4.64 -26.33 12.66
CA ALA A 665 5.02 -25.68 11.41
C ALA A 665 5.83 -26.59 10.49
N TYR A 666 6.51 -27.59 11.06
CA TYR A 666 7.26 -28.64 10.37
C TYR A 666 7.14 -29.97 11.16
N PRO A 667 7.23 -31.16 10.52
CA PRO A 667 7.14 -32.43 11.23
C PRO A 667 8.24 -32.58 12.30
N ALA A 668 7.85 -32.71 13.57
CA ALA A 668 8.77 -32.72 14.71
C ALA A 668 9.63 -34.00 14.84
N ASP A 669 9.17 -35.11 14.23
CA ASP A 669 9.80 -36.43 14.25
C ASP A 669 10.88 -36.64 13.19
N VAL A 670 11.10 -35.64 12.34
CA VAL A 670 12.11 -35.66 11.29
C VAL A 670 13.46 -35.15 11.83
N SER A 671 14.55 -35.84 11.51
CA SER A 671 15.89 -35.32 11.71
C SER A 671 16.33 -34.45 10.54
N VAL A 672 16.89 -33.31 10.84
CA VAL A 672 17.33 -32.33 9.84
C VAL A 672 18.74 -31.85 10.10
N ARG A 673 19.50 -31.63 9.06
CA ARG A 673 20.75 -30.87 9.05
C ARG A 673 20.48 -29.45 8.64
N LEU A 674 20.89 -28.50 9.45
CA LEU A 674 20.86 -27.08 9.06
C LEU A 674 22.11 -26.76 8.27
N ARG A 675 21.94 -26.53 6.96
CA ARG A 675 23.02 -26.17 6.03
C ARG A 675 22.77 -24.78 5.47
N ASP A 676 23.75 -23.90 5.61
CA ASP A 676 23.69 -22.57 4.99
C ASP A 676 23.74 -22.70 3.46
N MET A 677 22.75 -22.15 2.78
CA MET A 677 22.57 -22.29 1.32
C MET A 677 23.54 -21.43 0.50
N ILE A 678 24.21 -20.45 1.13
CA ILE A 678 25.20 -19.60 0.45
C ILE A 678 26.62 -20.12 0.69
N SER A 679 27.02 -20.32 1.96
CA SER A 679 28.36 -20.81 2.28
C SER A 679 28.50 -22.33 2.10
N GLY A 680 27.42 -23.09 2.21
CA GLY A 680 27.43 -24.54 2.22
C GLY A 680 27.79 -25.16 3.55
N ASP A 681 28.07 -24.38 4.59
CA ASP A 681 28.47 -24.85 5.91
C ASP A 681 27.28 -25.47 6.66
N ALA A 682 27.52 -26.55 7.36
CA ALA A 682 26.55 -27.20 8.23
C ALA A 682 26.68 -26.68 9.66
N LEU A 683 25.59 -26.15 10.21
CA LEU A 683 25.52 -25.74 11.62
C LEU A 683 25.48 -26.96 12.55
N GLY A 684 24.75 -28.00 12.15
CA GLY A 684 24.60 -29.25 12.95
C GLY A 684 23.37 -30.06 12.54
N ASP A 685 23.24 -31.21 13.18
CA ASP A 685 22.12 -32.13 13.03
C ASP A 685 21.16 -31.98 14.22
N PHE A 686 19.86 -31.85 13.95
CA PHE A 686 18.84 -31.60 14.94
C PHE A 686 17.63 -32.53 14.71
N ALA A 687 16.95 -32.94 15.74
CA ALA A 687 15.55 -33.33 15.58
C ALA A 687 14.74 -32.07 15.29
N ALA A 688 13.86 -32.08 14.29
CA ALA A 688 13.09 -30.88 13.97
C ALA A 688 12.26 -30.37 15.14
N GLY A 689 11.79 -31.27 16.04
CA GLY A 689 11.16 -30.90 17.31
C GLY A 689 12.05 -30.05 18.23
N ALA A 690 13.38 -30.12 18.12
CA ALA A 690 14.28 -29.24 18.87
C ALA A 690 14.15 -27.76 18.43
N LEU A 691 13.78 -27.51 17.19
CA LEU A 691 13.48 -26.14 16.72
C LEU A 691 12.22 -25.57 17.40
N GLU A 692 11.26 -26.41 17.77
CA GLU A 692 10.08 -25.96 18.55
C GLU A 692 10.46 -25.63 20.01
N GLU A 693 11.41 -26.38 20.60
CA GLU A 693 11.94 -26.14 21.95
C GLU A 693 12.85 -24.91 21.99
N GLY A 694 13.55 -24.62 20.90
CA GLY A 694 14.48 -23.52 20.70
C GLY A 694 15.92 -23.95 20.51
N VAL A 695 16.53 -23.47 19.45
CA VAL A 695 17.96 -23.69 19.14
C VAL A 695 18.71 -22.39 19.37
N MET A 696 19.81 -22.48 20.13
CA MET A 696 20.69 -21.33 20.37
C MET A 696 21.64 -21.13 19.20
N LEU A 697 21.69 -19.90 18.67
CA LEU A 697 22.61 -19.47 17.66
C LEU A 697 23.44 -18.30 18.21
N HIS A 698 24.73 -18.32 17.94
CA HIS A 698 25.57 -17.15 18.13
C HIS A 698 25.63 -16.43 16.79
N LEU A 699 25.34 -15.13 16.77
CA LEU A 699 25.35 -14.29 15.57
C LEU A 699 26.31 -13.11 15.80
N GLU A 700 27.30 -12.97 14.95
CA GLU A 700 28.16 -11.80 14.88
C GLU A 700 27.37 -10.56 14.44
N PRO A 701 27.93 -9.33 14.56
CA PRO A 701 27.28 -8.12 14.03
C PRO A 701 26.87 -8.28 12.57
N PHE A 702 25.57 -8.07 12.27
CA PHE A 702 24.99 -8.19 10.92
C PHE A 702 25.20 -9.57 10.26
N GLU A 703 25.50 -10.61 11.04
CA GLU A 703 25.56 -11.96 10.49
C GLU A 703 24.17 -12.46 10.10
N LYS A 704 24.15 -13.23 9.02
CA LYS A 704 22.93 -13.78 8.42
C LYS A 704 23.17 -15.15 7.84
N HIS A 705 22.14 -15.99 7.95
CA HIS A 705 22.14 -17.35 7.43
C HIS A 705 20.82 -17.65 6.72
N ILE A 706 20.93 -18.38 5.61
CA ILE A 706 19.80 -18.98 4.92
C ILE A 706 19.97 -20.49 5.01
N PHE A 707 19.33 -21.12 5.97
CA PHE A 707 19.47 -22.56 6.20
C PHE A 707 18.45 -23.35 5.40
N ASP A 708 18.93 -24.34 4.64
CA ASP A 708 18.13 -25.48 4.23
C ASP A 708 17.97 -26.47 5.38
N LEU A 709 16.78 -27.03 5.55
CA LEU A 709 16.48 -28.11 6.51
C LEU A 709 16.63 -29.46 5.79
N GLU A 710 17.86 -29.88 5.48
CA GLU A 710 18.14 -31.15 4.82
C GLU A 710 17.66 -32.32 5.70
N ARG A 711 16.76 -33.15 5.21
CA ARG A 711 16.36 -34.39 5.91
C ARG A 711 17.49 -35.38 5.94
N ILE A 712 17.78 -36.00 7.14
CA ILE A 712 18.85 -36.96 7.35
C ILE A 712 18.32 -38.27 7.96
#